data_96e0a4bff6443be0faa1ec4c93a53aad
#
_entry.id   96e0a4bff6443be0faa1ec4c93a53aad
#
_cell.length_a   1.000
_cell.length_b   1.000
_cell.length_c   1.000
_cell.angle_alpha   90.00
_cell.angle_beta   90.00
_cell.angle_gamma   90.00
#
_symmetry.space_group_name_H-M   'P 1'
#
loop_
_entity.id
_entity.type
_entity.pdbx_description
1 polymer ?
#
loop_
_entity_poly.entity_id
_entity_poly.type
_entity_poly.pdbx_seq_one_letter_code
_entity_poly.pdbx_strand_id
1 'polypeptide(L)'
;MRSILSKSITLLTMVGIISAAEQAVIITDLDHTPGGKVAFTLKSDTNSYHVLRRSRDLLSVGTGRAVAVVRGAENTVSITDSVRPLEQGYYRVETYSTSTSADTDGDGWIDTIELGRLGYYNPVNPAPPVSRVHGATMITSRAHFEQLAARDNRPGAQSVREVKFLVYDVHTDNPVLYFADSTRYPYHFWFTRDAVGRYSSNAAFNNDTYFDNARRKNLAGSLVSHDSYIDDQGRPGMYTVEFWPTDPVAFRFVEKGYELIAASLPFVDGNVAYHPASETQRRWHRDEKAAFTNSHVNVIQTEELFGNVVYTGLNFAETYGRLRLVTGSETLSVRDIAIFRNIPNDLTHVAGIMTEIPQTPLSHINLKARQNNTPNAYIRDASTHPEIAPFLGQNVYYKVAADGFEIRAATQQEVDDWFESIRPTDPQVPVRNLAIQNIRRLSQIQFEDSDAFGAKAANVAELRRILPGNAPDGFAVPFYFYDEFMKFNGFYVRAQAMMSEADFQNIPETREDRLKDFRDVIKGGILPQWMADALDNMHQSFPAGTTPRARSSTNNEDLEGFNGAGLYSSYTHNVDEGHFQKSAKQVWASLWNYRAYEEREFWRIDHFVAAMGILVHPNYADERANGVGVTTNIFDPNWEGHYINVQVGENLVTNPDADSIPEEYLIARLAGTTDEIQYIHFSNQVPEGETVLTRAQALDLKAKMNTLHNHFRTKYSPSNPNTWGMEIEFKITAEGRLAIKQARPWVN
;
A
#
# COMPACT_ATOMS: atom_id res chain seq x y z
N MET A 1 -1.46 1.45 39.01
CA MET A 1 -1.73 2.65 39.83
C MET A 1 -0.96 3.81 39.23
N ARG A 2 -1.52 4.48 38.26
CA ARG A 2 -0.99 5.76 37.75
C ARG A 2 -1.74 6.87 38.51
N SER A 3 -1.00 7.73 39.16
CA SER A 3 -1.52 8.86 39.91
C SER A 3 -2.34 9.78 39.01
N ILE A 4 -3.61 9.94 39.31
CA ILE A 4 -4.43 11.02 38.79
C ILE A 4 -3.81 12.32 39.34
N LEU A 5 -2.98 12.98 38.57
CA LEU A 5 -2.60 14.37 38.80
C LEU A 5 -3.86 15.20 38.55
N SER A 6 -4.46 15.74 39.64
CA SER A 6 -5.50 16.76 39.53
C SER A 6 -4.86 17.97 38.84
N LYS A 7 -5.18 18.18 37.57
CA LYS A 7 -4.81 19.42 36.88
C LYS A 7 -5.64 20.56 37.46
N SER A 8 -4.99 21.49 38.14
CA SER A 8 -5.66 22.68 38.69
C SER A 8 -5.92 23.66 37.55
N ILE A 9 -7.17 23.84 37.19
CA ILE A 9 -7.59 24.93 36.31
C ILE A 9 -7.91 26.14 37.23
N THR A 10 -7.15 27.23 37.10
CA THR A 10 -7.42 28.47 37.81
C THR A 10 -8.42 29.27 36.99
N LEU A 11 -9.65 29.35 37.48
CA LEU A 11 -10.69 30.21 36.92
C LEU A 11 -10.45 31.65 37.39
N LEU A 12 -9.98 32.51 36.50
CA LEU A 12 -9.85 33.94 36.76
C LEU A 12 -11.10 34.64 36.20
N THR A 13 -12.04 34.95 37.08
CA THR A 13 -13.18 35.83 36.73
C THR A 13 -12.68 37.25 36.67
N MET A 14 -12.27 37.78 35.53
CA MET A 14 -12.05 39.20 35.33
C MET A 14 -13.37 39.87 35.01
N VAL A 15 -13.79 40.79 35.93
CA VAL A 15 -14.76 41.81 35.59
C VAL A 15 -13.98 42.91 34.83
N GLY A 16 -13.90 42.78 33.52
CA GLY A 16 -13.31 43.78 32.61
C GLY A 16 -14.34 44.82 32.20
N ILE A 17 -13.88 45.98 31.77
CA ILE A 17 -14.70 47.10 31.29
C ILE A 17 -15.56 46.61 30.12
N ILE A 18 -16.88 46.53 30.28
CA ILE A 18 -17.85 46.01 29.33
C ILE A 18 -18.03 47.05 28.23
N SER A 19 -17.79 46.65 26.97
CA SER A 19 -18.30 47.40 25.83
C SER A 19 -19.82 47.26 25.78
N ALA A 20 -20.56 48.23 25.24
CA ALA A 20 -22.03 48.33 25.34
C ALA A 20 -22.85 47.15 24.75
N ALA A 21 -22.18 46.11 24.24
CA ALA A 21 -22.79 44.91 23.62
C ALA A 21 -22.58 43.62 24.43
N GLU A 22 -21.69 43.59 25.41
CA GLU A 22 -21.33 42.39 26.18
C GLU A 22 -22.15 42.32 27.50
N GLN A 23 -22.84 41.19 27.74
CA GLN A 23 -23.60 40.94 28.96
C GLN A 23 -22.74 40.22 30.00
N ALA A 24 -23.09 40.36 31.28
CA ALA A 24 -22.39 39.67 32.37
C ALA A 24 -22.54 38.15 32.25
N VAL A 25 -21.41 37.44 32.15
CA VAL A 25 -21.37 35.97 32.06
C VAL A 25 -21.45 35.39 33.47
N ILE A 26 -22.34 34.44 33.66
CA ILE A 26 -22.42 33.64 34.91
C ILE A 26 -22.10 32.20 34.53
N ILE A 27 -20.89 31.74 34.88
CA ILE A 27 -20.46 30.34 34.77
C ILE A 27 -21.00 29.63 36.02
N THR A 28 -21.83 28.61 35.79
CA THR A 28 -22.43 27.82 36.86
C THR A 28 -21.66 26.55 37.15
N ASP A 29 -20.93 26.05 36.16
CA ASP A 29 -20.10 24.86 36.32
C ASP A 29 -18.94 24.85 35.32
N LEU A 30 -17.87 24.16 35.69
CA LEU A 30 -16.70 23.89 34.86
C LEU A 30 -16.33 22.41 34.99
N ASP A 31 -16.46 21.67 33.94
CA ASP A 31 -16.23 20.23 33.94
C ASP A 31 -15.29 19.77 32.80
N HIS A 32 -14.76 18.58 32.97
CA HIS A 32 -14.10 17.84 31.89
C HIS A 32 -15.10 16.83 31.34
N THR A 33 -15.39 16.93 30.05
CA THR A 33 -16.20 15.92 29.40
C THR A 33 -15.52 14.55 29.49
N PRO A 34 -16.24 13.43 29.29
CA PRO A 34 -15.65 12.10 29.22
C PRO A 34 -14.52 12.01 28.19
N GLY A 35 -14.55 12.81 27.11
CA GLY A 35 -13.47 12.94 26.10
C GLY A 35 -12.28 13.80 26.55
N GLY A 36 -12.24 14.29 27.79
CA GLY A 36 -11.15 15.10 28.32
C GLY A 36 -11.14 16.56 27.86
N LYS A 37 -12.24 17.04 27.25
CA LYS A 37 -12.42 18.44 26.84
C LYS A 37 -12.84 19.31 28.02
N VAL A 38 -12.61 20.61 27.90
CA VAL A 38 -13.09 21.61 28.88
C VAL A 38 -14.47 22.10 28.47
N ALA A 39 -15.46 21.94 29.33
CA ALA A 39 -16.81 22.39 29.13
C ALA A 39 -17.22 23.41 30.22
N PHE A 40 -17.89 24.48 29.80
CA PHE A 40 -18.44 25.52 30.67
C PHE A 40 -19.96 25.46 30.60
N THR A 41 -20.61 25.31 31.74
CA THR A 41 -22.06 25.48 31.85
C THR A 41 -22.33 26.93 32.24
N LEU A 42 -23.15 27.59 31.42
CA LEU A 42 -23.42 29.02 31.54
C LEU A 42 -24.90 29.24 31.87
N LYS A 43 -25.19 30.22 32.70
CA LYS A 43 -26.55 30.75 32.80
C LYS A 43 -26.89 31.45 31.48
N SER A 44 -28.04 31.14 30.91
CA SER A 44 -28.39 31.56 29.55
C SER A 44 -29.87 31.83 29.39
N ASP A 45 -30.23 32.52 28.31
CA ASP A 45 -31.60 32.70 27.82
C ASP A 45 -31.63 32.60 26.29
N THR A 46 -32.82 32.51 25.70
CA THR A 46 -33.01 32.32 24.24
C THR A 46 -32.72 33.56 23.39
N ASN A 47 -32.52 34.74 24.02
CA ASN A 47 -32.17 36.01 23.37
C ASN A 47 -30.66 36.27 23.37
N SER A 48 -29.88 35.33 23.86
CA SER A 48 -28.42 35.41 23.93
C SER A 48 -27.73 34.34 23.09
N TYR A 49 -26.44 34.53 22.86
CA TYR A 49 -25.50 33.51 22.39
C TYR A 49 -24.14 33.75 23.05
N HIS A 50 -23.30 32.70 23.05
CA HIS A 50 -22.05 32.71 23.81
C HIS A 50 -20.89 32.34 22.89
N VAL A 51 -19.75 33.04 23.07
CA VAL A 51 -18.49 32.82 22.37
C VAL A 51 -17.45 32.38 23.38
N LEU A 52 -16.78 31.25 23.15
CA LEU A 52 -15.65 30.76 23.92
C LEU A 52 -14.36 31.12 23.22
N ARG A 53 -13.49 31.88 23.87
CA ARG A 53 -12.15 32.19 23.41
C ARG A 53 -11.10 31.46 24.23
N ARG A 54 -10.03 31.06 23.59
CA ARG A 54 -8.88 30.39 24.21
C ARG A 54 -7.59 31.14 23.87
N SER A 55 -6.67 31.21 24.86
CA SER A 55 -5.32 31.74 24.68
C SER A 55 -4.31 30.96 25.54
N ARG A 56 -3.05 30.95 25.12
CA ARG A 56 -1.91 30.48 25.91
C ARG A 56 -1.38 31.54 26.87
N ASP A 57 -1.78 32.80 26.69
CA ASP A 57 -1.35 33.94 27.47
C ASP A 57 -2.57 34.68 28.03
N LEU A 58 -2.50 34.99 29.34
CA LEU A 58 -3.56 35.68 30.06
C LEU A 58 -3.85 37.08 29.50
N LEU A 59 -2.83 37.81 29.07
CA LEU A 59 -2.99 39.17 28.58
C LEU A 59 -3.68 39.22 27.21
N SER A 60 -3.55 38.17 26.42
CA SER A 60 -4.15 38.05 25.09
C SER A 60 -5.46 37.24 25.06
N VAL A 61 -6.00 36.82 26.20
CA VAL A 61 -7.24 36.01 26.23
C VAL A 61 -8.44 36.73 25.63
N GLY A 62 -8.51 38.07 25.73
CA GLY A 62 -9.56 38.90 25.15
C GLY A 62 -9.54 38.99 23.60
N THR A 63 -8.37 38.74 23.00
CA THR A 63 -8.15 38.65 21.54
C THR A 63 -7.81 37.24 21.11
N GLY A 64 -7.94 36.28 22.04
CA GLY A 64 -7.72 34.89 21.77
C GLY A 64 -8.65 34.34 20.68
N ARG A 65 -8.25 33.23 20.07
CA ARG A 65 -9.05 32.59 19.04
C ARG A 65 -10.39 32.15 19.61
N ALA A 66 -11.49 32.45 18.92
CA ALA A 66 -12.77 31.82 19.16
C ALA A 66 -12.71 30.34 18.80
N VAL A 67 -13.11 29.48 19.73
CA VAL A 67 -13.04 27.99 19.58
C VAL A 67 -14.41 27.35 19.59
N ALA A 68 -15.45 28.07 20.09
CA ALA A 68 -16.83 27.64 19.98
C ALA A 68 -17.78 28.85 20.05
N VAL A 69 -18.92 28.74 19.37
CA VAL A 69 -20.05 29.69 19.49
C VAL A 69 -21.33 28.86 19.60
N VAL A 70 -22.14 29.16 20.64
CA VAL A 70 -23.39 28.42 20.89
C VAL A 70 -24.57 29.36 21.11
N ARG A 71 -25.74 28.97 20.60
CA ARG A 71 -26.99 29.66 20.92
C ARG A 71 -27.35 29.50 22.39
N GLY A 72 -27.86 30.56 22.98
CA GLY A 72 -28.44 30.50 24.29
C GLY A 72 -29.72 29.64 24.35
N ALA A 73 -29.97 29.07 25.51
CA ALA A 73 -31.08 28.21 25.83
C ALA A 73 -31.78 28.67 27.11
N GLU A 74 -33.00 28.18 27.36
CA GLU A 74 -33.68 28.46 28.66
C GLU A 74 -32.85 27.90 29.81
N ASN A 75 -32.57 28.74 30.78
CA ASN A 75 -31.83 28.48 32.02
C ASN A 75 -30.32 28.31 31.85
N THR A 76 -29.86 27.30 31.16
CA THR A 76 -28.43 27.00 31.02
C THR A 76 -28.08 26.47 29.63
N VAL A 77 -26.82 26.69 29.19
CA VAL A 77 -26.23 26.13 28.01
C VAL A 77 -24.79 25.68 28.28
N SER A 78 -24.34 24.61 27.67
CA SER A 78 -22.94 24.17 27.71
C SER A 78 -22.19 24.65 26.47
N ILE A 79 -20.97 25.16 26.66
CA ILE A 79 -20.03 25.51 25.60
C ILE A 79 -18.71 24.79 25.86
N THR A 80 -18.18 24.09 24.84
CA THR A 80 -17.05 23.17 24.99
C THR A 80 -15.93 23.54 24.06
N ASP A 81 -14.68 23.53 24.54
CA ASP A 81 -13.50 23.54 23.70
C ASP A 81 -13.27 22.13 23.13
N SER A 82 -13.22 22.02 21.81
CA SER A 82 -13.15 20.73 21.10
C SER A 82 -11.79 20.04 21.15
N VAL A 83 -10.76 20.66 21.73
CA VAL A 83 -9.41 20.09 21.81
C VAL A 83 -9.02 19.73 23.22
N ARG A 84 -7.97 18.95 23.40
CA ARG A 84 -7.44 18.64 24.74
C ARG A 84 -6.90 19.90 25.42
N PRO A 85 -7.11 20.07 26.74
CA PRO A 85 -6.52 21.20 27.49
C PRO A 85 -5.00 21.03 27.61
N LEU A 86 -4.30 22.16 27.67
CA LEU A 86 -2.91 22.22 28.12
C LEU A 86 -2.83 22.20 29.64
N GLU A 87 -1.63 22.00 30.20
CA GLU A 87 -1.39 22.15 31.67
C GLU A 87 -1.75 23.55 32.14
N GLN A 88 -1.53 24.58 31.31
CA GLN A 88 -1.92 25.94 31.51
C GLN A 88 -2.58 26.49 30.26
N GLY A 89 -3.83 26.93 30.40
CA GLY A 89 -4.61 27.55 29.33
C GLY A 89 -5.58 28.58 29.94
N TYR A 90 -5.87 29.64 29.18
CA TYR A 90 -6.75 30.71 29.59
C TYR A 90 -7.97 30.73 28.69
N TYR A 91 -9.14 30.85 29.32
CA TYR A 91 -10.42 30.90 28.62
C TYR A 91 -11.16 32.17 28.98
N ARG A 92 -11.88 32.71 27.99
CA ARG A 92 -12.85 33.80 28.19
C ARG A 92 -14.16 33.39 27.52
N VAL A 93 -15.26 33.54 28.22
CA VAL A 93 -16.60 33.44 27.66
C VAL A 93 -17.17 34.86 27.51
N GLU A 94 -17.68 35.14 26.32
CA GLU A 94 -18.38 36.35 25.98
C GLU A 94 -19.85 36.02 25.72
N THR A 95 -20.77 36.91 26.17
CA THR A 95 -22.20 36.74 25.92
C THR A 95 -22.73 37.94 25.17
N TYR A 96 -23.40 37.69 24.08
CA TYR A 96 -23.97 38.70 23.22
C TYR A 96 -25.50 38.54 23.13
N SER A 97 -26.18 39.68 22.91
CA SER A 97 -27.61 39.64 22.55
C SER A 97 -27.81 39.23 21.10
N THR A 98 -28.81 38.42 20.81
CA THR A 98 -29.19 38.09 19.44
C THR A 98 -29.65 39.31 18.62
N SER A 99 -30.00 40.43 19.27
CA SER A 99 -30.38 41.69 18.61
C SER A 99 -29.19 42.55 18.19
N THR A 100 -27.99 42.32 18.77
CA THR A 100 -26.74 43.06 18.52
C THR A 100 -25.60 42.10 18.29
N SER A 101 -25.81 41.23 17.28
CA SER A 101 -24.87 40.13 16.99
C SER A 101 -23.53 40.64 16.49
N ALA A 102 -22.44 39.99 16.96
CA ALA A 102 -21.09 40.21 16.48
C ALA A 102 -20.84 39.40 15.17
N ASP A 103 -19.72 39.63 14.56
CA ASP A 103 -19.08 38.81 13.53
C ASP A 103 -17.78 38.30 14.17
N THR A 104 -17.82 37.06 14.70
CA THR A 104 -16.75 36.53 15.55
C THR A 104 -15.52 36.09 14.79
N ASP A 105 -15.66 35.61 13.55
CA ASP A 105 -14.56 35.15 12.72
C ASP A 105 -14.13 36.14 11.62
N GLY A 106 -14.92 37.19 11.41
CA GLY A 106 -14.60 38.33 10.54
C GLY A 106 -14.86 38.06 9.04
N ASP A 107 -15.78 37.17 8.72
CA ASP A 107 -16.12 36.82 7.33
C ASP A 107 -17.16 37.74 6.69
N GLY A 108 -17.76 38.66 7.48
CA GLY A 108 -18.82 39.58 7.07
C GLY A 108 -20.24 39.10 7.36
N TRP A 109 -20.40 37.89 7.89
CA TRP A 109 -21.69 37.37 8.38
C TRP A 109 -21.73 37.46 9.90
N ILE A 110 -22.88 37.87 10.43
CA ILE A 110 -23.05 37.96 11.91
C ILE A 110 -23.40 36.59 12.50
N ASP A 111 -22.86 36.28 13.68
CA ASP A 111 -22.95 34.98 14.35
C ASP A 111 -24.39 34.44 14.44
N THR A 112 -25.41 35.30 14.62
CA THR A 112 -26.81 34.84 14.69
C THR A 112 -27.36 34.31 13.37
N ILE A 113 -26.90 34.81 12.25
CA ILE A 113 -27.22 34.25 10.91
C ILE A 113 -26.54 32.89 10.77
N GLU A 114 -25.28 32.79 11.13
CA GLU A 114 -24.51 31.59 11.03
C GLU A 114 -25.04 30.47 11.94
N LEU A 115 -25.30 30.78 13.19
CA LEU A 115 -25.95 29.87 14.15
C LEU A 115 -27.34 29.40 13.70
N GLY A 116 -28.01 30.14 12.84
CA GLY A 116 -29.25 29.73 12.18
C GLY A 116 -29.07 28.72 11.04
N ARG A 117 -27.84 28.56 10.57
CA ARG A 117 -27.53 27.76 9.36
C ARG A 117 -26.21 27.00 9.51
N LEU A 118 -25.92 26.48 10.73
CA LEU A 118 -24.73 25.68 10.99
C LEU A 118 -24.56 24.55 9.96
N GLY A 119 -23.30 24.32 9.59
CA GLY A 119 -22.94 23.39 8.52
C GLY A 119 -22.85 24.05 7.14
N TYR A 120 -23.67 25.06 6.87
CA TYR A 120 -23.53 25.95 5.72
C TYR A 120 -22.62 27.14 6.05
N TYR A 121 -22.76 27.70 7.25
CA TYR A 121 -21.88 28.68 7.87
C TYR A 121 -21.22 28.08 9.13
N ASN A 122 -20.13 28.68 9.56
CA ASN A 122 -19.42 28.27 10.76
C ASN A 122 -18.83 29.51 11.49
N PRO A 123 -19.39 29.95 12.62
CA PRO A 123 -19.01 31.20 13.28
C PRO A 123 -17.61 31.23 13.92
N VAL A 124 -16.80 30.20 13.70
CA VAL A 124 -15.36 30.13 14.09
C VAL A 124 -14.43 29.89 12.90
N ASN A 125 -14.96 29.93 11.68
CA ASN A 125 -14.22 29.63 10.44
C ASN A 125 -14.64 30.60 9.35
N PRO A 126 -13.81 31.59 8.97
CA PRO A 126 -14.17 32.64 8.02
C PRO A 126 -14.26 32.16 6.56
N ALA A 127 -14.65 30.93 6.35
CA ALA A 127 -14.79 30.36 5.03
C ALA A 127 -16.14 30.77 4.39
N PRO A 128 -16.15 31.46 3.24
CA PRO A 128 -17.38 31.68 2.50
C PRO A 128 -18.11 30.36 2.22
N PRO A 129 -19.45 30.33 2.38
CA PRO A 129 -20.19 29.08 2.24
C PRO A 129 -20.11 28.52 0.82
N VAL A 130 -19.97 27.21 0.69
CA VAL A 130 -20.13 26.50 -0.57
C VAL A 130 -21.55 25.88 -0.63
N SER A 131 -22.03 25.59 -1.85
CA SER A 131 -23.31 24.88 -1.97
C SER A 131 -23.25 23.51 -1.27
N ARG A 132 -24.29 23.15 -0.53
CA ARG A 132 -24.41 21.88 0.21
C ARG A 132 -24.20 20.62 -0.64
N VAL A 133 -24.39 20.72 -1.96
CA VAL A 133 -24.09 19.63 -2.87
C VAL A 133 -22.61 19.48 -3.19
N HIS A 134 -21.78 20.40 -2.72
CA HIS A 134 -20.34 20.36 -2.90
C HIS A 134 -19.60 20.08 -1.60
N GLY A 135 -20.16 20.49 -0.44
CA GLY A 135 -19.48 20.31 0.83
C GLY A 135 -20.05 21.19 1.94
N ALA A 136 -19.24 21.43 2.96
CA ALA A 136 -19.62 22.17 4.17
C ALA A 136 -18.42 22.93 4.76
N THR A 137 -18.69 23.93 5.62
CA THR A 137 -17.68 24.62 6.44
C THR A 137 -17.61 24.05 7.87
N MET A 138 -18.62 23.27 8.28
CA MET A 138 -18.76 22.59 9.57
C MET A 138 -19.52 21.27 9.38
N ILE A 139 -19.11 20.22 10.08
CA ILE A 139 -19.85 18.95 10.16
C ILE A 139 -20.56 18.90 11.52
N THR A 140 -21.88 18.98 11.52
CA THR A 140 -22.69 19.21 12.74
C THR A 140 -23.15 17.92 13.43
N SER A 141 -23.06 16.77 12.77
CA SER A 141 -23.49 15.48 13.31
C SER A 141 -22.82 14.31 12.59
N ARG A 142 -22.91 13.12 13.19
CA ARG A 142 -22.48 11.87 12.52
C ARG A 142 -23.22 11.66 11.19
N ALA A 143 -24.52 11.90 11.13
CA ALA A 143 -25.29 11.76 9.89
C ALA A 143 -24.82 12.74 8.81
N HIS A 144 -24.44 13.97 9.18
CA HIS A 144 -23.88 14.95 8.27
C HIS A 144 -22.49 14.50 7.75
N PHE A 145 -21.65 13.91 8.63
CA PHE A 145 -20.38 13.31 8.22
C PHE A 145 -20.61 12.20 7.19
N GLU A 146 -21.55 11.29 7.43
CA GLU A 146 -21.88 10.19 6.53
C GLU A 146 -22.41 10.61 5.16
N GLN A 147 -23.11 11.76 5.10
CA GLN A 147 -23.56 12.34 3.82
C GLN A 147 -22.40 12.84 2.95
N LEU A 148 -21.33 13.33 3.57
CA LEU A 148 -20.15 13.85 2.87
C LEU A 148 -19.09 12.78 2.63
N ALA A 149 -19.14 11.67 3.36
CA ALA A 149 -18.07 10.69 3.40
C ALA A 149 -18.10 9.73 2.20
N ALA A 150 -16.97 9.58 1.55
CA ALA A 150 -16.71 8.43 0.71
C ALA A 150 -16.39 7.23 1.62
N ARG A 151 -16.88 6.05 1.22
CA ARG A 151 -16.53 4.79 1.88
C ARG A 151 -15.39 4.13 1.14
N ASP A 152 -14.27 3.92 1.82
CA ASP A 152 -13.19 3.12 1.27
C ASP A 152 -13.49 1.63 1.53
N ASN A 153 -13.99 0.97 0.50
CA ASN A 153 -14.27 -0.47 0.51
C ASN A 153 -13.15 -1.28 -0.17
N ARG A 154 -12.00 -0.64 -0.45
CA ARG A 154 -10.86 -1.38 -1.01
C ARG A 154 -10.35 -2.41 -0.01
N PRO A 155 -9.83 -3.53 -0.49
CA PRO A 155 -9.19 -4.51 0.36
C PRO A 155 -8.09 -3.87 1.22
N GLY A 156 -8.08 -4.19 2.51
CA GLY A 156 -7.13 -3.62 3.49
C GLY A 156 -7.53 -2.27 4.09
N ALA A 157 -8.53 -1.60 3.56
CA ALA A 157 -8.96 -0.27 4.04
C ALA A 157 -9.90 -0.31 5.25
N GLN A 158 -10.28 -1.48 5.73
CA GLN A 158 -11.17 -1.70 6.89
C GLN A 158 -12.54 -1.01 6.78
N SER A 159 -13.02 -0.75 5.58
CA SER A 159 -14.28 -0.05 5.33
C SER A 159 -14.40 1.32 6.03
N VAL A 160 -13.30 2.02 6.22
CA VAL A 160 -13.31 3.36 6.80
C VAL A 160 -14.07 4.35 5.92
N ARG A 161 -14.61 5.38 6.56
CA ARG A 161 -15.25 6.50 5.88
C ARG A 161 -14.35 7.72 5.96
N GLU A 162 -14.17 8.41 4.84
CA GLU A 162 -13.36 9.62 4.77
C GLU A 162 -14.13 10.82 4.23
N VAL A 163 -13.93 11.96 4.84
CA VAL A 163 -14.33 13.26 4.32
C VAL A 163 -13.08 14.08 4.03
N LYS A 164 -12.87 14.44 2.77
CA LYS A 164 -11.73 15.29 2.39
C LYS A 164 -11.90 16.70 2.93
N PHE A 165 -10.80 17.24 3.45
CA PHE A 165 -10.78 18.64 3.90
C PHE A 165 -9.71 19.45 3.17
N LEU A 166 -9.94 20.76 3.11
CA LEU A 166 -8.99 21.76 2.63
C LEU A 166 -8.92 22.91 3.60
N VAL A 167 -7.72 23.24 4.05
CA VAL A 167 -7.45 24.48 4.81
C VAL A 167 -6.62 25.39 3.91
N TYR A 168 -7.21 26.49 3.47
CA TYR A 168 -6.49 27.50 2.71
C TYR A 168 -5.84 28.52 3.62
N ASP A 169 -4.85 29.20 3.08
CA ASP A 169 -4.16 30.31 3.74
C ASP A 169 -3.56 29.95 5.11
N VAL A 170 -3.19 28.67 5.29
CA VAL A 170 -2.67 28.11 6.55
C VAL A 170 -1.38 28.81 7.04
N HIS A 171 -0.67 29.50 6.15
CA HIS A 171 0.52 30.29 6.47
C HIS A 171 0.20 31.64 7.08
N THR A 172 -1.07 32.07 7.10
CA THR A 172 -1.58 33.31 7.68
C THR A 172 -2.22 33.10 9.05
N ASP A 173 -2.70 34.15 9.68
CA ASP A 173 -3.44 34.07 10.95
C ASP A 173 -4.93 33.76 10.75
N ASN A 174 -5.45 33.88 9.53
CA ASN A 174 -6.86 33.65 9.18
C ASN A 174 -7.03 32.52 8.16
N PRO A 175 -6.69 31.27 8.49
CA PRO A 175 -6.93 30.14 7.62
C PRO A 175 -8.43 29.82 7.51
N VAL A 176 -8.86 29.33 6.34
CA VAL A 176 -10.25 28.95 6.07
C VAL A 176 -10.36 27.46 5.75
N LEU A 177 -11.35 26.77 6.33
CA LEU A 177 -11.57 25.32 6.24
C LEU A 177 -12.81 25.02 5.41
N TYR A 178 -12.68 24.01 4.56
CA TYR A 178 -13.79 23.33 3.88
C TYR A 178 -13.71 21.82 4.04
N PHE A 179 -14.88 21.19 4.14
CA PHE A 179 -15.10 19.75 3.99
C PHE A 179 -15.77 19.51 2.66
N ALA A 180 -15.15 18.71 1.80
CA ALA A 180 -15.69 18.36 0.48
C ALA A 180 -16.65 17.18 0.58
N ASP A 181 -17.71 17.16 -0.24
CA ASP A 181 -18.44 15.93 -0.52
C ASP A 181 -17.49 14.96 -1.24
N SER A 182 -16.96 14.00 -0.49
CA SER A 182 -15.92 13.08 -0.96
C SER A 182 -16.45 12.01 -1.91
N THR A 183 -17.78 11.83 -1.95
CA THR A 183 -18.41 10.95 -2.95
C THR A 183 -18.41 11.60 -4.33
N ARG A 184 -18.44 12.94 -4.37
CA ARG A 184 -18.43 13.74 -5.59
C ARG A 184 -17.01 14.15 -5.99
N TYR A 185 -16.14 14.41 -5.03
CA TYR A 185 -14.79 14.93 -5.24
C TYR A 185 -13.74 13.94 -4.76
N PRO A 186 -13.36 12.94 -5.59
CA PRO A 186 -12.28 12.01 -5.24
C PRO A 186 -10.91 12.69 -5.11
N TYR A 187 -10.75 13.90 -5.70
CA TYR A 187 -9.51 14.69 -5.64
C TYR A 187 -9.78 16.11 -5.13
N HIS A 188 -8.93 16.61 -4.23
CA HIS A 188 -9.02 17.95 -3.66
C HIS A 188 -9.00 19.06 -4.71
N PHE A 189 -8.20 18.89 -5.78
CA PHE A 189 -8.11 19.89 -6.85
C PHE A 189 -9.47 20.11 -7.54
N TRP A 190 -10.27 19.07 -7.76
CA TRP A 190 -11.58 19.24 -8.40
C TRP A 190 -12.55 20.04 -7.54
N PHE A 191 -12.55 19.77 -6.21
CA PHE A 191 -13.33 20.57 -5.28
C PHE A 191 -12.89 22.04 -5.28
N THR A 192 -11.58 22.28 -5.22
CA THR A 192 -10.97 23.61 -5.30
C THR A 192 -11.39 24.38 -6.54
N ARG A 193 -11.35 23.72 -7.71
CA ARG A 193 -11.70 24.32 -9.00
C ARG A 193 -13.21 24.57 -9.13
N ASP A 194 -14.02 23.56 -8.83
CA ASP A 194 -15.45 23.52 -9.21
C ASP A 194 -16.37 24.12 -8.14
N ALA A 195 -16.00 24.01 -6.86
CA ALA A 195 -16.81 24.48 -5.75
C ALA A 195 -16.32 25.81 -5.14
N VAL A 196 -15.00 25.94 -4.96
CA VAL A 196 -14.38 27.12 -4.30
C VAL A 196 -13.92 28.16 -5.33
N GLY A 197 -13.52 27.74 -6.51
CA GLY A 197 -13.06 28.65 -7.59
C GLY A 197 -11.67 29.26 -7.38
N ARG A 198 -10.84 28.68 -6.48
CA ARG A 198 -9.53 29.26 -6.13
C ARG A 198 -8.38 28.94 -7.10
N TYR A 199 -8.40 27.75 -7.72
CA TYR A 199 -7.33 27.28 -8.59
C TYR A 199 -7.89 26.78 -9.92
N SER A 200 -7.30 27.24 -11.02
CA SER A 200 -7.59 26.76 -12.38
C SER A 200 -6.57 25.72 -12.88
N SER A 201 -5.44 25.57 -12.19
CA SER A 201 -4.34 24.69 -12.56
C SER A 201 -4.00 23.73 -11.43
N ASN A 202 -3.97 22.44 -11.74
CA ASN A 202 -3.57 21.39 -10.78
C ASN A 202 -2.11 21.59 -10.31
N ALA A 203 -1.22 21.97 -11.22
CA ALA A 203 0.18 22.23 -10.86
C ALA A 203 0.33 23.39 -9.85
N ALA A 204 -0.43 24.49 -10.02
CA ALA A 204 -0.41 25.61 -9.07
C ALA A 204 -0.98 25.18 -7.72
N PHE A 205 -2.08 24.44 -7.72
CA PHE A 205 -2.66 23.89 -6.48
C PHE A 205 -1.67 22.97 -5.74
N ASN A 206 -1.05 22.02 -6.45
CA ASN A 206 -0.08 21.10 -5.85
C ASN A 206 1.14 21.83 -5.29
N ASN A 207 1.66 22.83 -6.00
CA ASN A 207 2.81 23.61 -5.55
C ASN A 207 2.55 24.39 -4.25
N ASP A 208 1.32 24.89 -4.07
CA ASP A 208 0.93 25.63 -2.87
C ASP A 208 0.45 24.73 -1.72
N THR A 209 0.22 23.43 -1.98
CA THR A 209 -0.44 22.51 -1.05
C THR A 209 0.46 21.40 -0.51
N TYR A 210 1.29 20.76 -1.37
CA TYR A 210 1.99 19.52 -1.03
C TYR A 210 3.52 19.67 -1.01
N PHE A 211 4.18 18.83 -0.25
CA PHE A 211 5.60 18.45 -0.28
C PHE A 211 6.61 19.53 0.12
N ASP A 212 6.22 20.78 0.29
CA ASP A 212 7.15 21.88 0.63
C ASP A 212 6.57 22.78 1.73
N ASN A 213 7.08 22.64 2.94
CA ASN A 213 6.64 23.45 4.08
C ASN A 213 7.03 24.95 3.98
N ALA A 214 8.03 25.30 3.18
CA ALA A 214 8.44 26.71 3.01
C ALA A 214 7.48 27.47 2.06
N ARG A 215 6.90 26.76 1.10
CA ARG A 215 5.95 27.34 0.13
C ARG A 215 4.50 27.03 0.43
N ARG A 216 4.23 26.22 1.45
CA ARG A 216 2.89 25.74 1.80
C ARG A 216 1.96 26.89 2.13
N LYS A 217 0.87 27.01 1.38
CA LYS A 217 -0.23 27.94 1.64
C LYS A 217 -1.50 27.22 2.08
N ASN A 218 -1.65 25.96 1.66
CA ASN A 218 -2.84 25.17 1.94
C ASN A 218 -2.49 23.84 2.61
N LEU A 219 -3.47 23.23 3.30
CA LEU A 219 -3.44 21.85 3.70
C LEU A 219 -4.56 21.09 2.99
N ALA A 220 -4.26 19.90 2.52
CA ALA A 220 -5.24 18.98 1.96
C ALA A 220 -5.07 17.63 2.66
N GLY A 221 -6.16 17.07 3.12
CA GLY A 221 -6.17 15.79 3.84
C GLY A 221 -7.56 15.20 3.95
N SER A 222 -7.66 14.15 4.75
CA SER A 222 -8.91 13.43 5.02
C SER A 222 -9.19 13.39 6.52
N LEU A 223 -10.44 13.62 6.88
CA LEU A 223 -11.01 13.29 8.17
C LEU A 223 -11.54 11.85 8.07
N VAL A 224 -10.90 10.91 8.73
CA VAL A 224 -11.20 9.47 8.63
C VAL A 224 -11.90 8.99 9.89
N SER A 225 -13.00 8.25 9.74
CA SER A 225 -13.72 7.63 10.85
C SER A 225 -13.30 6.17 11.02
N HIS A 226 -12.77 5.84 12.20
CA HIS A 226 -12.37 4.49 12.60
C HIS A 226 -13.37 3.93 13.60
N ASP A 227 -14.46 3.36 13.10
CA ASP A 227 -15.58 2.90 13.93
C ASP A 227 -15.23 1.68 14.80
N SER A 228 -14.23 0.90 14.42
CA SER A 228 -13.72 -0.26 15.15
C SER A 228 -12.76 0.09 16.30
N TYR A 229 -12.31 1.35 16.38
CA TYR A 229 -11.44 1.79 17.47
C TYR A 229 -12.20 1.84 18.79
N ILE A 230 -11.57 1.37 19.86
CA ILE A 230 -12.08 1.47 21.24
C ILE A 230 -10.97 2.07 22.08
N ASP A 231 -11.25 3.17 22.75
CA ASP A 231 -10.28 3.83 23.62
C ASP A 231 -10.12 3.12 25.00
N ASP A 232 -9.18 3.60 25.80
CA ASP A 232 -8.89 3.04 27.14
C ASP A 232 -10.08 3.10 28.11
N GLN A 233 -11.12 3.88 27.80
CA GLN A 233 -12.34 4.01 28.59
C GLN A 233 -13.49 3.16 28.02
N GLY A 234 -13.25 2.37 26.97
CA GLY A 234 -14.25 1.54 26.31
C GLY A 234 -15.18 2.30 25.37
N ARG A 235 -14.87 3.54 24.98
CA ARG A 235 -15.69 4.33 24.06
C ARG A 235 -15.33 3.96 22.61
N PRO A 236 -16.33 3.68 21.75
CA PRO A 236 -16.08 3.34 20.35
C PRO A 236 -15.87 4.57 19.49
N GLY A 237 -15.10 4.39 18.44
CA GLY A 237 -14.90 5.33 17.36
C GLY A 237 -13.79 6.36 17.63
N MET A 238 -13.06 6.69 16.56
CA MET A 238 -12.03 7.73 16.49
C MET A 238 -12.16 8.45 15.16
N TYR A 239 -12.00 9.76 15.17
CA TYR A 239 -11.81 10.54 13.94
C TYR A 239 -10.36 10.94 13.84
N THR A 240 -9.70 10.61 12.73
CA THR A 240 -8.31 11.00 12.50
C THR A 240 -8.20 12.07 11.44
N VAL A 241 -7.31 13.02 11.68
CA VAL A 241 -6.85 13.99 10.69
C VAL A 241 -5.63 13.38 10.02
N GLU A 242 -5.73 13.08 8.75
CA GLU A 242 -4.69 12.42 7.97
C GLU A 242 -4.33 13.24 6.73
N PHE A 243 -3.05 13.26 6.39
CA PHE A 243 -2.55 13.93 5.18
C PHE A 243 -2.13 12.90 4.14
N TRP A 244 -1.87 13.36 2.92
CA TRP A 244 -1.34 12.48 1.88
C TRP A 244 -0.05 11.79 2.39
N PRO A 245 0.11 10.47 2.21
CA PRO A 245 1.18 9.70 2.87
C PRO A 245 2.59 10.26 2.71
N THR A 246 2.89 10.86 1.56
CA THR A 246 4.21 11.42 1.25
C THR A 246 4.33 12.91 1.58
N ASP A 247 3.28 13.54 2.14
CA ASP A 247 3.29 14.95 2.48
C ASP A 247 3.94 15.18 3.87
N PRO A 248 5.13 15.81 3.94
CA PRO A 248 5.86 16.05 5.19
C PRO A 248 5.33 17.29 5.91
N VAL A 249 4.12 17.24 6.45
CA VAL A 249 3.49 18.39 7.09
C VAL A 249 4.16 18.73 8.42
N ALA A 250 4.76 19.93 8.51
CA ALA A 250 5.38 20.41 9.75
C ALA A 250 4.34 20.70 10.84
N PHE A 251 4.73 20.53 12.10
CA PHE A 251 3.88 20.70 13.29
C PHE A 251 3.04 21.98 13.25
N ARG A 252 3.63 23.15 12.93
CA ARG A 252 2.94 24.45 12.90
C ARG A 252 1.71 24.47 11.99
N PHE A 253 1.71 23.67 10.91
CA PHE A 253 0.58 23.56 10.00
C PHE A 253 -0.41 22.49 10.48
N VAL A 254 0.10 21.38 11.02
CA VAL A 254 -0.75 20.36 11.65
C VAL A 254 -1.56 20.98 12.78
N GLU A 255 -0.94 21.75 13.67
CA GLU A 255 -1.63 22.38 14.80
C GLU A 255 -2.76 23.30 14.32
N LYS A 256 -2.48 24.22 13.37
CA LYS A 256 -3.49 25.13 12.81
C LYS A 256 -4.65 24.39 12.17
N GLY A 257 -4.35 23.41 11.32
CA GLY A 257 -5.38 22.61 10.65
C GLY A 257 -6.21 21.79 11.63
N TYR A 258 -5.54 21.10 12.56
CA TYR A 258 -6.19 20.28 13.58
C TYR A 258 -7.15 21.07 14.46
N GLU A 259 -6.71 22.23 14.97
CA GLU A 259 -7.54 23.06 15.84
C GLU A 259 -8.79 23.60 15.10
N LEU A 260 -8.63 23.97 13.83
CA LEU A 260 -9.75 24.44 13.02
C LEU A 260 -10.73 23.31 12.70
N ILE A 261 -10.22 22.13 12.35
CA ILE A 261 -11.03 20.94 12.12
C ILE A 261 -11.79 20.55 13.40
N ALA A 262 -11.10 20.44 14.53
CA ALA A 262 -11.73 20.05 15.80
C ALA A 262 -12.83 21.03 16.23
N ALA A 263 -12.62 22.34 16.08
CA ALA A 263 -13.64 23.36 16.36
C ALA A 263 -14.86 23.26 15.42
N SER A 264 -14.68 22.68 14.23
CA SER A 264 -15.73 22.50 13.22
C SER A 264 -16.44 21.14 13.32
N LEU A 265 -16.20 20.37 14.40
CA LEU A 265 -16.80 19.06 14.67
C LEU A 265 -17.49 19.05 16.06
N PRO A 266 -18.55 19.86 16.29
CA PRO A 266 -19.15 20.01 17.62
C PRO A 266 -19.78 18.72 18.19
N PHE A 267 -20.04 17.73 17.35
CA PHE A 267 -20.66 16.46 17.74
C PHE A 267 -19.66 15.41 18.23
N VAL A 268 -18.35 15.64 18.02
CA VAL A 268 -17.30 14.67 18.42
C VAL A 268 -16.81 15.00 19.81
N ASP A 269 -16.99 14.11 20.76
CA ASP A 269 -16.59 14.31 22.17
C ASP A 269 -15.19 13.71 22.43
N GLY A 270 -14.15 14.48 22.10
CA GLY A 270 -12.76 14.15 22.46
C GLY A 270 -12.04 13.16 21.54
N ASN A 271 -12.77 12.43 20.71
CA ASN A 271 -12.20 11.37 19.87
C ASN A 271 -11.77 11.90 18.50
N VAL A 272 -10.93 12.96 18.51
CA VAL A 272 -10.23 13.47 17.33
C VAL A 272 -8.73 13.43 17.59
N ALA A 273 -7.96 12.89 16.64
CA ALA A 273 -6.50 12.83 16.73
C ALA A 273 -5.84 13.08 15.37
N TYR A 274 -4.62 13.59 15.37
CA TYR A 274 -3.73 13.54 14.21
C TYR A 274 -3.13 12.13 14.13
N HIS A 275 -3.22 11.50 12.96
CA HIS A 275 -2.60 10.20 12.69
C HIS A 275 -1.47 10.37 11.68
N PRO A 276 -0.20 10.24 12.09
CA PRO A 276 0.94 10.20 11.16
C PRO A 276 0.97 8.83 10.47
N ALA A 277 0.13 8.66 9.45
CA ALA A 277 -0.18 7.37 8.82
C ALA A 277 0.98 6.77 7.98
N SER A 278 2.02 7.56 7.68
CA SER A 278 3.17 7.13 6.88
C SER A 278 4.51 7.33 7.59
N GLU A 279 5.57 6.67 7.11
CA GLU A 279 6.91 6.85 7.68
C GLU A 279 7.41 8.29 7.51
N THR A 280 7.11 8.96 6.39
CA THR A 280 7.40 10.38 6.21
C THR A 280 6.80 11.22 7.33
N GLN A 281 5.53 11.02 7.66
CA GLN A 281 4.83 11.77 8.70
C GLN A 281 5.27 11.35 10.10
N ARG A 282 5.54 10.07 10.35
CA ARG A 282 6.11 9.58 11.62
C ARG A 282 7.48 10.19 11.90
N ARG A 283 8.34 10.35 10.87
CA ARG A 283 9.63 11.03 11.00
C ARG A 283 9.43 12.49 11.44
N TRP A 284 8.60 13.25 10.74
CA TRP A 284 8.29 14.63 11.12
C TRP A 284 7.70 14.75 12.53
N HIS A 285 6.82 13.82 12.91
CA HIS A 285 6.29 13.77 14.28
C HIS A 285 7.40 13.48 15.32
N ARG A 286 8.35 12.57 15.03
CA ARG A 286 9.48 12.31 15.94
C ARG A 286 10.38 13.52 16.08
N ASP A 287 10.72 14.19 14.98
CA ASP A 287 11.61 15.36 14.95
C ASP A 287 11.02 16.55 15.70
N GLU A 288 9.71 16.75 15.63
CA GLU A 288 8.97 17.84 16.29
C GLU A 288 8.19 17.37 17.53
N LYS A 289 8.51 16.22 18.11
CA LYS A 289 7.78 15.58 19.23
C LYS A 289 7.52 16.51 20.40
N ALA A 290 8.48 17.35 20.76
CA ALA A 290 8.33 18.30 21.88
C ALA A 290 7.22 19.32 21.59
N ALA A 291 7.09 19.79 20.34
CA ALA A 291 6.04 20.71 19.93
C ALA A 291 4.65 20.04 20.02
N PHE A 292 4.52 18.82 19.49
CA PHE A 292 3.27 18.04 19.61
C PHE A 292 2.89 17.78 21.06
N THR A 293 3.83 17.41 21.93
CA THR A 293 3.56 17.15 23.35
C THR A 293 3.03 18.38 24.07
N ASN A 294 3.54 19.57 23.74
CA ASN A 294 3.16 20.84 24.34
C ASN A 294 2.04 21.57 23.58
N SER A 295 1.24 20.86 22.80
CA SER A 295 0.16 21.43 21.98
C SER A 295 -1.22 20.86 22.34
N HIS A 296 -2.26 21.42 21.74
CA HIS A 296 -3.62 20.91 21.80
C HIS A 296 -3.86 19.68 20.89
N VAL A 297 -2.89 19.30 20.08
CA VAL A 297 -3.02 18.20 19.12
C VAL A 297 -2.94 16.85 19.84
N ASN A 298 -4.01 16.06 19.80
CA ASN A 298 -3.92 14.65 20.12
C ASN A 298 -3.22 13.93 18.96
N VAL A 299 -2.32 13.01 19.28
CA VAL A 299 -1.66 12.17 18.28
C VAL A 299 -1.96 10.72 18.61
N ILE A 300 -2.35 9.94 17.60
CA ILE A 300 -2.54 8.50 17.70
C ILE A 300 -1.62 7.79 16.73
N GLN A 301 -0.94 6.75 17.19
CA GLN A 301 -0.05 5.94 16.33
C GLN A 301 -0.84 4.83 15.67
N THR A 302 -0.32 4.34 14.52
CA THR A 302 -0.93 3.24 13.76
C THR A 302 -1.17 2.00 14.62
N GLU A 303 -0.19 1.65 15.46
CA GLU A 303 -0.24 0.48 16.34
C GLU A 303 -1.32 0.62 17.42
N GLU A 304 -1.55 1.82 17.91
CA GLU A 304 -2.60 2.13 18.89
C GLU A 304 -3.99 2.15 18.22
N LEU A 305 -4.09 2.81 17.07
CA LEU A 305 -5.34 2.93 16.31
C LEU A 305 -5.87 1.56 15.85
N PHE A 306 -4.98 0.68 15.41
CA PHE A 306 -5.31 -0.66 14.92
C PHE A 306 -5.00 -1.78 15.90
N GLY A 307 -4.55 -1.47 17.12
CA GLY A 307 -4.20 -2.47 18.15
C GLY A 307 -5.35 -3.39 18.55
N ASN A 308 -6.57 -2.95 18.39
CA ASN A 308 -7.79 -3.71 18.66
C ASN A 308 -8.41 -4.35 17.41
N VAL A 309 -7.83 -4.17 16.23
CA VAL A 309 -8.32 -4.78 15.00
C VAL A 309 -8.17 -6.29 15.11
N VAL A 310 -9.27 -6.99 14.93
CA VAL A 310 -9.34 -8.47 14.96
C VAL A 310 -9.46 -9.08 13.57
N TYR A 311 -9.83 -8.24 12.58
CA TYR A 311 -10.05 -8.67 11.21
C TYR A 311 -9.67 -7.57 10.21
N THR A 312 -9.03 -7.96 9.11
CA THR A 312 -8.82 -7.10 7.94
C THR A 312 -8.90 -7.94 6.68
N GLY A 313 -9.92 -7.70 5.85
CA GLY A 313 -10.01 -8.32 4.52
C GLY A 313 -9.00 -7.67 3.56
N LEU A 314 -8.11 -8.47 2.99
CA LEU A 314 -7.01 -8.02 2.13
C LEU A 314 -7.23 -8.34 0.66
N ASN A 315 -7.96 -9.41 0.36
CA ASN A 315 -8.47 -9.73 -0.96
C ASN A 315 -9.87 -10.33 -0.84
N PHE A 316 -10.87 -9.66 -1.40
CA PHE A 316 -12.27 -10.06 -1.29
C PHE A 316 -12.58 -11.09 -2.37
N ALA A 317 -12.72 -12.31 -1.94
CA ALA A 317 -13.03 -13.45 -2.79
C ALA A 317 -13.66 -14.57 -1.95
N GLU A 318 -14.06 -15.64 -2.60
CA GLU A 318 -14.56 -16.85 -1.96
C GLU A 318 -13.88 -18.07 -2.57
N THR A 319 -13.84 -19.15 -1.79
CA THR A 319 -13.20 -20.41 -2.19
C THR A 319 -13.73 -21.60 -1.41
N TYR A 320 -13.35 -22.77 -1.89
CA TYR A 320 -13.49 -24.05 -1.17
C TYR A 320 -12.12 -24.70 -1.05
N GLY A 321 -11.86 -25.41 0.04
CA GLY A 321 -10.60 -26.11 0.21
C GLY A 321 -10.46 -26.73 1.58
N ARG A 322 -9.34 -27.39 1.82
CA ARG A 322 -9.01 -27.99 3.10
C ARG A 322 -8.33 -26.96 4.00
N LEU A 323 -8.91 -26.71 5.17
CA LEU A 323 -8.35 -25.76 6.14
C LEU A 323 -7.14 -26.37 6.86
N ARG A 324 -5.98 -25.71 6.78
CA ARG A 324 -4.72 -26.18 7.36
C ARG A 324 -4.02 -25.10 8.17
N LEU A 325 -3.57 -25.47 9.36
CA LEU A 325 -2.65 -24.64 10.15
C LEU A 325 -1.22 -24.89 9.67
N VAL A 326 -0.51 -23.81 9.35
CA VAL A 326 0.88 -23.85 8.92
C VAL A 326 1.78 -23.39 10.08
N THR A 327 2.62 -24.30 10.56
CA THR A 327 3.51 -24.05 11.71
C THR A 327 4.99 -24.04 11.33
N GLY A 328 5.33 -24.47 10.11
CA GLY A 328 6.71 -24.57 9.62
C GLY A 328 6.77 -24.79 8.12
N SER A 329 7.39 -25.87 7.68
CA SER A 329 7.65 -26.19 6.28
C SER A 329 6.64 -27.20 5.71
N GLU A 330 5.37 -27.11 6.11
CA GLU A 330 4.33 -27.99 5.60
C GLU A 330 4.13 -27.82 4.09
N THR A 331 4.03 -28.93 3.38
CA THR A 331 3.69 -28.93 1.96
C THR A 331 2.24 -28.53 1.77
N LEU A 332 2.00 -27.46 1.03
CA LEU A 332 0.67 -26.98 0.71
C LEU A 332 0.33 -27.28 -0.76
N SER A 333 -0.94 -27.53 -1.03
CA SER A 333 -1.47 -27.66 -2.38
C SER A 333 -2.38 -26.49 -2.74
N VAL A 334 -2.72 -26.38 -4.02
CA VAL A 334 -3.68 -25.37 -4.53
C VAL A 334 -5.07 -25.51 -3.90
N ARG A 335 -5.38 -26.64 -3.26
CA ARG A 335 -6.65 -26.92 -2.60
C ARG A 335 -6.65 -26.64 -1.10
N ASP A 336 -5.55 -26.14 -0.54
CA ASP A 336 -5.44 -25.84 0.88
C ASP A 336 -5.80 -24.38 1.16
N ILE A 337 -6.56 -24.16 2.22
CA ILE A 337 -6.79 -22.86 2.84
C ILE A 337 -5.84 -22.78 4.03
N ALA A 338 -4.84 -21.93 3.96
CA ALA A 338 -3.74 -21.91 4.90
C ALA A 338 -3.93 -20.85 5.99
N ILE A 339 -3.78 -21.24 7.25
CA ILE A 339 -3.66 -20.32 8.39
C ILE A 339 -2.17 -20.16 8.71
N PHE A 340 -1.63 -18.96 8.58
CA PHE A 340 -0.25 -18.65 8.87
C PHE A 340 -0.12 -17.89 10.19
N ARG A 341 0.65 -18.44 11.12
CA ARG A 341 1.04 -17.74 12.37
C ARG A 341 2.09 -16.65 12.12
N ASN A 342 2.92 -16.86 11.12
CA ASN A 342 3.90 -15.87 10.63
C ASN A 342 3.71 -15.73 9.13
N ILE A 343 3.98 -14.54 8.62
CA ILE A 343 3.88 -14.26 7.17
C ILE A 343 5.02 -15.03 6.48
N PRO A 344 4.73 -16.02 5.62
CA PRO A 344 5.79 -16.74 4.93
C PRO A 344 6.43 -15.86 3.87
N ASN A 345 7.73 -16.02 3.71
CA ASN A 345 8.52 -15.28 2.74
C ASN A 345 8.19 -15.62 1.28
N ASP A 346 7.66 -16.80 1.04
CA ASP A 346 7.21 -17.24 -0.28
C ASP A 346 6.03 -18.20 -0.10
N LEU A 347 5.07 -18.13 -1.00
CA LEU A 347 3.84 -18.90 -0.92
C LEU A 347 3.58 -19.64 -2.23
N THR A 348 3.31 -20.95 -2.13
CA THR A 348 2.68 -21.72 -3.20
C THR A 348 1.27 -21.17 -3.46
N HIS A 349 0.73 -21.35 -4.65
CA HIS A 349 -0.69 -21.10 -4.88
C HIS A 349 -1.52 -21.96 -3.91
N VAL A 350 -2.39 -21.31 -3.14
CA VAL A 350 -3.30 -21.94 -2.20
C VAL A 350 -4.71 -21.43 -2.43
N ALA A 351 -5.71 -22.19 -2.03
CA ALA A 351 -7.11 -21.84 -2.19
C ALA A 351 -7.48 -20.59 -1.40
N GLY A 352 -6.98 -20.43 -0.18
CA GLY A 352 -7.29 -19.29 0.68
C GLY A 352 -6.17 -19.01 1.69
N ILE A 353 -6.14 -17.79 2.20
CA ILE A 353 -5.12 -17.31 3.13
C ILE A 353 -5.78 -16.66 4.34
N MET A 354 -5.36 -17.08 5.52
CA MET A 354 -5.60 -16.41 6.80
C MET A 354 -4.26 -16.16 7.48
N THR A 355 -4.01 -14.96 8.01
CA THR A 355 -2.82 -14.69 8.81
C THR A 355 -3.19 -14.22 10.20
N GLU A 356 -2.44 -14.65 11.22
CA GLU A 356 -2.59 -14.21 12.61
C GLU A 356 -1.81 -12.93 12.91
N ILE A 357 -0.96 -12.50 11.96
CA ILE A 357 -0.21 -11.25 12.01
C ILE A 357 -0.77 -10.30 10.93
N PRO A 358 -0.96 -9.01 11.27
CA PRO A 358 -1.39 -8.01 10.28
C PRO A 358 -0.48 -7.95 9.05
N GLN A 359 -1.08 -7.96 7.87
CA GLN A 359 -0.41 -7.77 6.60
C GLN A 359 -0.64 -6.35 6.09
N THR A 360 0.32 -5.82 5.34
CA THR A 360 0.07 -4.62 4.55
C THR A 360 -0.61 -5.00 3.22
N PRO A 361 -1.43 -4.12 2.63
CA PRO A 361 -2.05 -4.34 1.32
C PRO A 361 -1.04 -4.65 0.19
N LEU A 362 0.21 -4.24 0.36
CA LEU A 362 1.30 -4.42 -0.60
C LEU A 362 2.25 -5.56 -0.23
N SER A 363 1.96 -6.34 0.80
CA SER A 363 2.75 -7.53 1.10
C SER A 363 2.76 -8.47 -0.11
N HIS A 364 3.89 -9.12 -0.34
CA HIS A 364 4.07 -10.06 -1.46
C HIS A 364 2.99 -11.15 -1.51
N ILE A 365 2.55 -11.61 -0.33
CA ILE A 365 1.45 -12.57 -0.19
C ILE A 365 0.14 -11.98 -0.68
N ASN A 366 -0.17 -10.73 -0.31
CA ASN A 366 -1.40 -10.10 -0.74
C ASN A 366 -1.41 -9.78 -2.23
N LEU A 367 -0.27 -9.38 -2.80
CA LEU A 367 -0.15 -9.21 -4.25
C LEU A 367 -0.40 -10.53 -4.99
N LYS A 368 0.18 -11.65 -4.52
CA LYS A 368 -0.10 -12.98 -5.08
C LYS A 368 -1.57 -13.39 -4.89
N ALA A 369 -2.15 -13.13 -3.72
CA ALA A 369 -3.55 -13.42 -3.47
C ALA A 369 -4.47 -12.68 -4.47
N ARG A 370 -4.17 -11.42 -4.75
CA ARG A 370 -4.91 -10.64 -5.76
C ARG A 370 -4.75 -11.19 -7.17
N GLN A 371 -3.51 -11.51 -7.58
CA GLN A 371 -3.22 -12.08 -8.90
C GLN A 371 -3.96 -13.40 -9.14
N ASN A 372 -4.11 -14.21 -8.11
CA ASN A 372 -4.75 -15.52 -8.19
C ASN A 372 -6.23 -15.49 -7.76
N ASN A 373 -6.77 -14.31 -7.47
CA ASN A 373 -8.12 -14.13 -6.89
C ASN A 373 -8.36 -14.98 -5.62
N THR A 374 -7.30 -15.20 -4.82
CA THR A 374 -7.33 -16.00 -3.58
C THR A 374 -7.88 -15.15 -2.44
N PRO A 375 -8.94 -15.56 -1.71
CA PRO A 375 -9.40 -14.84 -0.53
C PRO A 375 -8.30 -14.78 0.52
N ASN A 376 -8.01 -13.55 1.00
CA ASN A 376 -6.94 -13.28 1.95
C ASN A 376 -7.41 -12.33 3.03
N ALA A 377 -7.22 -12.71 4.30
CA ALA A 377 -7.54 -11.86 5.44
C ALA A 377 -6.51 -12.01 6.56
N TYR A 378 -6.29 -10.92 7.29
CA TYR A 378 -5.80 -10.97 8.66
C TYR A 378 -6.97 -11.30 9.58
N ILE A 379 -6.81 -12.30 10.42
CA ILE A 379 -7.78 -12.70 11.44
C ILE A 379 -6.98 -13.00 12.72
N ARG A 380 -7.18 -12.16 13.75
CA ARG A 380 -6.48 -12.36 15.02
C ARG A 380 -6.80 -13.74 15.62
N ASP A 381 -5.75 -14.47 16.01
CA ASP A 381 -5.89 -15.81 16.64
C ASP A 381 -6.72 -16.79 15.78
N ALA A 382 -6.61 -16.74 14.46
CA ALA A 382 -7.41 -17.54 13.52
C ALA A 382 -7.40 -19.03 13.86
N SER A 383 -6.25 -19.60 14.27
CA SER A 383 -6.11 -21.02 14.59
C SER A 383 -6.88 -21.46 15.87
N THR A 384 -7.24 -20.49 16.71
CA THR A 384 -8.01 -20.72 17.95
C THR A 384 -9.37 -20.00 17.94
N HIS A 385 -9.68 -19.28 16.86
CA HIS A 385 -10.94 -18.55 16.72
C HIS A 385 -12.15 -19.52 16.79
N PRO A 386 -13.19 -19.22 17.60
CA PRO A 386 -14.31 -20.13 17.83
C PRO A 386 -15.04 -20.59 16.56
N GLU A 387 -15.09 -19.75 15.54
CA GLU A 387 -15.75 -20.07 14.26
C GLU A 387 -14.83 -20.79 13.26
N ILE A 388 -13.51 -20.79 13.48
CA ILE A 388 -12.53 -21.37 12.54
C ILE A 388 -11.96 -22.69 13.07
N ALA A 389 -11.54 -22.71 14.33
CA ALA A 389 -10.86 -23.85 14.95
C ALA A 389 -11.59 -25.20 14.82
N PRO A 390 -12.96 -25.28 14.90
CA PRO A 390 -13.67 -26.52 14.71
C PRO A 390 -13.48 -27.19 13.35
N PHE A 391 -13.07 -26.41 12.34
CA PHE A 391 -12.91 -26.89 10.96
C PHE A 391 -11.47 -27.24 10.58
N LEU A 392 -10.51 -27.15 11.49
CA LEU A 392 -9.12 -27.48 11.20
C LEU A 392 -9.01 -28.93 10.66
N GLY A 393 -8.33 -29.08 9.53
CA GLY A 393 -8.15 -30.36 8.84
C GLY A 393 -9.34 -30.83 7.99
N GLN A 394 -10.44 -30.06 7.95
CA GLN A 394 -11.65 -30.36 7.17
C GLN A 394 -11.75 -29.53 5.91
N ASN A 395 -12.57 -29.98 4.96
CA ASN A 395 -12.97 -29.17 3.82
C ASN A 395 -13.96 -28.09 4.25
N VAL A 396 -13.73 -26.86 3.79
CA VAL A 396 -14.55 -25.71 4.13
C VAL A 396 -14.83 -24.85 2.90
N TYR A 397 -15.94 -24.10 2.97
CA TYR A 397 -16.15 -22.88 2.22
C TYR A 397 -15.57 -21.73 3.04
N TYR A 398 -14.88 -20.80 2.38
CA TYR A 398 -14.28 -19.62 3.00
C TYR A 398 -14.50 -18.40 2.10
N LYS A 399 -15.02 -17.32 2.69
CA LYS A 399 -15.24 -16.05 2.00
C LYS A 399 -14.69 -14.89 2.82
N VAL A 400 -14.04 -13.96 2.13
CA VAL A 400 -13.53 -12.71 2.70
C VAL A 400 -14.34 -11.54 2.14
N ALA A 401 -14.84 -10.70 3.03
CA ALA A 401 -15.55 -9.47 2.71
C ALA A 401 -14.93 -8.28 3.46
N ALA A 402 -15.43 -7.08 3.23
CA ALA A 402 -14.89 -5.85 3.84
C ALA A 402 -15.07 -5.80 5.36
N ASP A 403 -16.16 -6.34 5.85
CA ASP A 403 -16.64 -6.24 7.24
C ASP A 403 -16.54 -7.56 8.02
N GLY A 404 -16.02 -8.64 7.38
CA GLY A 404 -15.90 -9.94 8.05
C GLY A 404 -15.58 -11.07 7.08
N PHE A 405 -15.62 -12.28 7.62
CA PHE A 405 -15.44 -13.52 6.85
C PHE A 405 -16.63 -14.47 7.10
N GLU A 406 -16.80 -15.41 6.19
CA GLU A 406 -17.73 -16.53 6.33
C GLU A 406 -16.95 -17.82 6.19
N ILE A 407 -17.20 -18.80 7.10
CA ILE A 407 -16.64 -20.14 7.04
C ILE A 407 -17.69 -21.18 7.42
N ARG A 408 -17.75 -22.26 6.66
CA ARG A 408 -18.62 -23.41 6.95
C ARG A 408 -18.00 -24.70 6.44
N ALA A 409 -18.44 -25.82 6.98
CA ALA A 409 -18.07 -27.13 6.42
C ALA A 409 -18.48 -27.24 4.94
N ALA A 410 -17.66 -27.91 4.17
CA ALA A 410 -17.93 -28.25 2.77
C ALA A 410 -17.70 -29.74 2.52
N THR A 411 -18.43 -30.29 1.57
CA THR A 411 -18.24 -31.67 1.11
C THR A 411 -17.05 -31.73 0.12
N GLN A 412 -16.49 -32.93 -0.08
CA GLN A 412 -15.47 -33.13 -1.12
C GLN A 412 -16.00 -32.77 -2.49
N GLN A 413 -17.26 -33.07 -2.79
CA GLN A 413 -17.88 -32.73 -4.08
C GLN A 413 -17.95 -31.23 -4.30
N GLU A 414 -18.31 -30.40 -3.30
CA GLU A 414 -18.32 -28.93 -3.41
C GLU A 414 -16.90 -28.40 -3.73
N VAL A 415 -15.87 -28.96 -3.08
CA VAL A 415 -14.46 -28.61 -3.35
C VAL A 415 -14.09 -28.96 -4.80
N ASP A 416 -14.42 -30.16 -5.27
CA ASP A 416 -14.08 -30.60 -6.61
C ASP A 416 -14.80 -29.78 -7.69
N ASP A 417 -16.09 -29.52 -7.51
CA ASP A 417 -16.90 -28.71 -8.44
C ASP A 417 -16.40 -27.26 -8.50
N TRP A 418 -16.00 -26.68 -7.36
CA TRP A 418 -15.39 -25.34 -7.31
C TRP A 418 -14.11 -25.27 -8.12
N PHE A 419 -13.17 -26.20 -7.85
CA PHE A 419 -11.89 -26.20 -8.55
C PHE A 419 -12.06 -26.43 -10.04
N GLU A 420 -12.97 -27.27 -10.47
CA GLU A 420 -13.27 -27.42 -11.91
C GLU A 420 -13.89 -26.15 -12.50
N SER A 421 -14.64 -25.35 -11.73
CA SER A 421 -15.27 -24.11 -12.23
C SER A 421 -14.29 -22.97 -12.46
N ILE A 422 -13.17 -22.92 -11.70
CA ILE A 422 -12.19 -21.82 -11.77
C ILE A 422 -10.95 -22.15 -12.62
N ARG A 423 -10.75 -23.41 -12.98
CA ARG A 423 -9.67 -23.84 -13.87
C ARG A 423 -10.00 -23.49 -15.33
N PRO A 424 -9.00 -23.27 -16.18
CA PRO A 424 -9.22 -23.23 -17.62
C PRO A 424 -9.94 -24.50 -18.12
N THR A 425 -10.94 -24.34 -18.97
CA THR A 425 -11.70 -25.50 -19.52
C THR A 425 -10.84 -26.36 -20.43
N ASP A 426 -9.99 -25.72 -21.23
CA ASP A 426 -9.13 -26.39 -22.20
C ASP A 426 -7.68 -26.51 -21.71
N PRO A 427 -6.99 -27.62 -22.02
CA PRO A 427 -5.57 -27.73 -21.77
C PRO A 427 -4.79 -26.63 -22.50
N GLN A 428 -3.88 -25.97 -21.78
CA GLN A 428 -2.98 -24.98 -22.36
C GLN A 428 -1.71 -25.67 -22.85
N VAL A 429 -1.45 -25.57 -24.15
CA VAL A 429 -0.27 -26.13 -24.79
C VAL A 429 0.66 -24.97 -25.16
N PRO A 430 1.73 -24.71 -24.38
CA PRO A 430 2.67 -23.65 -24.72
C PRO A 430 3.39 -23.93 -26.05
N VAL A 431 3.62 -22.84 -26.80
CA VAL A 431 4.38 -23.00 -28.08
C VAL A 431 5.81 -23.38 -27.73
N ARG A 432 6.31 -24.41 -28.39
CA ARG A 432 7.68 -24.93 -28.27
C ARG A 432 8.33 -25.08 -29.63
N ASN A 433 9.13 -24.11 -30.04
CA ASN A 433 9.87 -24.13 -31.31
C ASN A 433 11.23 -24.82 -31.12
N LEU A 434 11.42 -25.95 -31.71
CA LEU A 434 12.66 -26.73 -31.70
C LEU A 434 13.51 -26.55 -32.95
N ALA A 435 13.10 -25.70 -33.90
CA ALA A 435 13.86 -25.48 -35.14
C ALA A 435 15.17 -24.69 -34.88
N ILE A 436 15.22 -23.91 -33.81
CA ILE A 436 16.43 -23.20 -33.40
C ILE A 436 17.25 -24.13 -32.50
N GLN A 437 18.38 -24.63 -33.05
CA GLN A 437 19.19 -25.67 -32.43
C GLN A 437 20.52 -25.15 -31.84
N ASN A 438 20.83 -23.87 -32.01
CA ASN A 438 22.11 -23.31 -31.57
C ASN A 438 21.91 -22.27 -30.43
N ILE A 439 22.87 -22.25 -29.52
CA ILE A 439 23.00 -21.15 -28.54
C ILE A 439 23.23 -19.86 -29.33
N ARG A 440 22.50 -18.79 -28.98
CA ARG A 440 22.63 -17.47 -29.62
C ARG A 440 23.05 -16.40 -28.63
N ARG A 441 23.80 -15.39 -29.12
CA ARG A 441 24.00 -14.16 -28.40
C ARG A 441 22.68 -13.38 -28.30
N LEU A 442 22.47 -12.64 -27.22
CA LEU A 442 21.25 -11.83 -27.03
C LEU A 442 21.03 -10.85 -28.20
N SER A 443 22.11 -10.32 -28.78
CA SER A 443 22.02 -9.45 -29.97
C SER A 443 21.45 -10.11 -31.24
N GLN A 444 21.37 -11.45 -31.27
CA GLN A 444 20.85 -12.24 -32.39
C GLN A 444 19.41 -12.73 -32.17
N ILE A 445 18.83 -12.47 -31.00
CA ILE A 445 17.50 -12.94 -30.60
C ILE A 445 16.50 -11.81 -30.82
N GLN A 446 15.38 -12.12 -31.46
CA GLN A 446 14.25 -11.24 -31.67
C GLN A 446 13.20 -11.47 -30.57
N PHE A 447 12.28 -10.51 -30.39
CA PHE A 447 11.17 -10.66 -29.45
C PHE A 447 10.32 -11.90 -29.73
N GLU A 448 10.11 -12.19 -31.01
CA GLU A 448 9.32 -13.31 -31.52
C GLU A 448 10.00 -14.68 -31.29
N ASP A 449 11.33 -14.72 -31.07
CA ASP A 449 12.06 -15.96 -30.75
C ASP A 449 11.77 -16.46 -29.29
N SER A 450 10.84 -15.83 -28.59
CA SER A 450 10.36 -16.27 -27.26
C SER A 450 9.82 -17.71 -27.29
N ASP A 451 9.30 -18.15 -28.42
CA ASP A 451 8.84 -19.53 -28.69
C ASP A 451 9.96 -20.58 -28.69
N ALA A 452 11.23 -20.15 -28.82
CA ALA A 452 12.41 -21.03 -28.86
C ALA A 452 13.36 -20.83 -27.66
N PHE A 453 13.41 -19.63 -27.08
CA PHE A 453 14.34 -19.28 -25.97
C PHE A 453 13.63 -18.95 -24.65
N GLY A 454 12.32 -18.77 -24.67
CA GLY A 454 11.52 -18.31 -23.55
C GLY A 454 11.42 -16.79 -23.46
N ALA A 455 10.35 -16.33 -22.84
CA ALA A 455 9.99 -14.92 -22.74
C ALA A 455 11.08 -14.09 -22.02
N LYS A 456 11.66 -14.60 -20.96
CA LYS A 456 12.70 -13.89 -20.20
C LYS A 456 13.93 -13.58 -21.06
N ALA A 457 14.41 -14.54 -21.85
CA ALA A 457 15.56 -14.34 -22.75
C ALA A 457 15.21 -13.36 -23.88
N ALA A 458 14.04 -13.50 -24.50
CA ALA A 458 13.58 -12.59 -25.56
C ALA A 458 13.39 -11.15 -25.05
N ASN A 459 12.78 -10.97 -23.88
CA ASN A 459 12.60 -9.66 -23.27
C ASN A 459 13.94 -8.99 -22.91
N VAL A 460 14.92 -9.74 -22.40
CA VAL A 460 16.25 -9.17 -22.09
C VAL A 460 17.01 -8.83 -23.39
N ALA A 461 16.88 -9.64 -24.45
CA ALA A 461 17.43 -9.31 -25.77
C ALA A 461 16.82 -8.01 -26.32
N GLU A 462 15.52 -7.82 -26.15
CA GLU A 462 14.81 -6.61 -26.57
C GLU A 462 15.21 -5.40 -25.71
N LEU A 463 15.33 -5.56 -24.37
CA LEU A 463 15.88 -4.54 -23.48
C LEU A 463 17.25 -4.07 -23.94
N ARG A 464 18.14 -5.01 -24.30
CA ARG A 464 19.48 -4.68 -24.79
C ARG A 464 19.43 -3.88 -26.09
N ARG A 465 18.47 -4.14 -26.97
CA ARG A 465 18.30 -3.38 -28.22
C ARG A 465 17.92 -1.93 -27.98
N ILE A 466 17.01 -1.70 -27.03
CA ILE A 466 16.51 -0.32 -26.75
C ILE A 466 17.34 0.41 -25.68
N LEU A 467 18.02 -0.31 -24.79
CA LEU A 467 18.84 0.24 -23.69
C LEU A 467 20.21 -0.49 -23.62
N PRO A 468 21.05 -0.39 -24.67
CA PRO A 468 22.27 -1.20 -24.78
C PRO A 468 23.30 -0.97 -23.67
N GLY A 469 23.25 0.18 -23.00
CA GLY A 469 24.12 0.52 -21.86
C GLY A 469 23.60 0.06 -20.51
N ASN A 470 22.34 -0.37 -20.43
CA ASN A 470 21.65 -0.66 -19.17
C ASN A 470 21.15 -2.11 -19.07
N ALA A 471 21.17 -2.89 -20.15
CA ALA A 471 20.80 -4.29 -20.13
C ALA A 471 22.04 -5.19 -20.25
N PRO A 472 22.05 -6.38 -19.62
CA PRO A 472 23.19 -7.30 -19.68
C PRO A 472 23.42 -7.81 -21.11
N ASP A 473 24.67 -8.10 -21.44
CA ASP A 473 25.03 -8.88 -22.61
C ASP A 473 25.18 -10.36 -22.22
N GLY A 474 24.98 -11.25 -23.18
CA GLY A 474 25.11 -12.67 -22.90
C GLY A 474 24.54 -13.55 -24.01
N PHE A 475 24.06 -14.70 -23.59
CA PHE A 475 23.61 -15.76 -24.47
C PHE A 475 22.27 -16.30 -24.02
N ALA A 476 21.54 -16.99 -24.93
CA ALA A 476 20.44 -17.85 -24.55
C ALA A 476 20.59 -19.25 -25.15
N VAL A 477 20.28 -20.25 -24.33
CA VAL A 477 20.23 -21.67 -24.70
C VAL A 477 18.80 -22.00 -25.07
N PRO A 478 18.53 -22.52 -26.29
CA PRO A 478 17.18 -22.77 -26.78
C PRO A 478 16.53 -24.00 -26.12
N PHE A 479 15.21 -24.10 -26.21
CA PHE A 479 14.42 -25.25 -25.75
C PHE A 479 14.87 -26.58 -26.37
N TYR A 480 15.46 -26.56 -27.56
CA TYR A 480 16.01 -27.74 -28.22
C TYR A 480 17.01 -28.48 -27.31
N PHE A 481 17.87 -27.78 -26.58
CA PHE A 481 18.84 -28.39 -25.66
C PHE A 481 18.14 -29.11 -24.49
N TYR A 482 17.12 -28.52 -23.90
CA TYR A 482 16.34 -29.18 -22.86
C TYR A 482 15.65 -30.43 -23.40
N ASP A 483 14.98 -30.32 -24.52
CA ASP A 483 14.21 -31.41 -25.13
C ASP A 483 15.11 -32.61 -25.51
N GLU A 484 16.24 -32.35 -26.14
CA GLU A 484 17.22 -33.40 -26.49
C GLU A 484 17.86 -34.02 -25.23
N PHE A 485 18.15 -33.24 -24.20
CA PHE A 485 18.66 -33.76 -22.95
C PHE A 485 17.65 -34.67 -22.26
N MET A 486 16.38 -34.28 -22.21
CA MET A 486 15.31 -35.10 -21.66
C MET A 486 15.09 -36.40 -22.42
N LYS A 487 15.12 -36.35 -23.73
CA LYS A 487 15.02 -37.53 -24.63
C LYS A 487 16.21 -38.49 -24.48
N PHE A 488 17.42 -37.95 -24.51
CA PHE A 488 18.66 -38.76 -24.49
C PHE A 488 18.75 -39.59 -23.20
N ASN A 489 18.28 -39.04 -22.07
CA ASN A 489 18.28 -39.74 -20.76
C ASN A 489 16.98 -40.52 -20.48
N GLY A 490 16.00 -40.50 -21.36
CA GLY A 490 14.70 -41.16 -21.14
C GLY A 490 13.85 -40.51 -20.03
N PHE A 491 14.11 -39.24 -19.71
CA PHE A 491 13.44 -38.57 -18.58
C PHE A 491 11.96 -38.33 -18.83
N TYR A 492 11.52 -38.13 -20.07
CA TYR A 492 10.08 -38.03 -20.36
C TYR A 492 9.32 -39.30 -19.99
N VAL A 493 9.88 -40.49 -20.31
CA VAL A 493 9.27 -41.79 -19.96
C VAL A 493 9.19 -41.94 -18.42
N ARG A 494 10.27 -41.54 -17.75
CA ARG A 494 10.32 -41.59 -16.29
C ARG A 494 9.33 -40.62 -15.64
N ALA A 495 9.19 -39.42 -16.16
CA ALA A 495 8.22 -38.42 -15.70
C ALA A 495 6.78 -38.97 -15.86
N GLN A 496 6.47 -39.54 -17.02
CA GLN A 496 5.15 -40.12 -17.28
C GLN A 496 4.83 -41.27 -16.31
N ALA A 497 5.80 -42.16 -16.04
CA ALA A 497 5.64 -43.25 -15.10
C ALA A 497 5.38 -42.72 -13.67
N MET A 498 6.18 -41.75 -13.21
CA MET A 498 6.01 -41.07 -11.90
C MET A 498 4.62 -40.41 -11.78
N MET A 499 4.18 -39.66 -12.77
CA MET A 499 2.91 -38.97 -12.77
C MET A 499 1.71 -39.92 -12.81
N SER A 500 1.87 -41.16 -13.24
CA SER A 500 0.82 -42.18 -13.22
C SER A 500 0.68 -42.92 -11.88
N GLU A 501 1.59 -42.73 -10.94
CA GLU A 501 1.49 -43.32 -9.59
C GLU A 501 0.30 -42.74 -8.83
N ALA A 502 -0.56 -43.56 -8.23
CA ALA A 502 -1.75 -43.10 -7.51
C ALA A 502 -1.39 -42.20 -6.32
N ASP A 503 -0.32 -42.51 -5.59
CA ASP A 503 0.13 -41.73 -4.44
C ASP A 503 0.70 -40.37 -4.87
N PHE A 504 1.37 -40.31 -6.05
CA PHE A 504 1.80 -39.06 -6.63
C PHE A 504 0.60 -38.14 -6.96
N GLN A 505 -0.47 -38.70 -7.49
CA GLN A 505 -1.67 -37.93 -7.87
C GLN A 505 -2.44 -37.43 -6.67
N ASN A 506 -2.52 -38.22 -5.59
CA ASN A 506 -3.45 -37.99 -4.50
C ASN A 506 -2.81 -37.46 -3.20
N ILE A 507 -1.49 -37.59 -3.04
CA ILE A 507 -0.78 -37.22 -1.79
C ILE A 507 0.27 -36.15 -2.10
N PRO A 508 0.03 -34.88 -1.71
CA PRO A 508 0.93 -33.77 -1.99
C PRO A 508 2.36 -33.98 -1.49
N GLU A 509 2.53 -34.53 -0.29
CA GLU A 509 3.83 -34.82 0.31
C GLU A 509 4.61 -35.85 -0.51
N THR A 510 3.95 -36.92 -0.95
CA THR A 510 4.56 -37.92 -1.86
C THR A 510 4.93 -37.32 -3.20
N ARG A 511 4.08 -36.43 -3.74
CA ARG A 511 4.35 -35.73 -4.98
C ARG A 511 5.60 -34.86 -4.87
N GLU A 512 5.76 -34.11 -3.78
CA GLU A 512 6.94 -33.28 -3.54
C GLU A 512 8.22 -34.11 -3.47
N ASP A 513 8.20 -35.21 -2.71
CA ASP A 513 9.34 -36.13 -2.60
C ASP A 513 9.71 -36.75 -3.96
N ARG A 514 8.73 -37.23 -4.73
CA ARG A 514 8.96 -37.79 -6.06
C ARG A 514 9.54 -36.76 -7.04
N LEU A 515 9.02 -35.52 -7.02
CA LEU A 515 9.55 -34.44 -7.84
C LEU A 515 10.98 -34.04 -7.42
N LYS A 516 11.29 -34.08 -6.12
CA LYS A 516 12.65 -33.86 -5.61
C LYS A 516 13.61 -34.93 -6.13
N ASP A 517 13.25 -36.21 -5.98
CA ASP A 517 14.05 -37.31 -6.49
C ASP A 517 14.26 -37.21 -8.02
N PHE A 518 13.20 -36.82 -8.74
CA PHE A 518 13.28 -36.68 -10.19
C PHE A 518 14.22 -35.52 -10.59
N ARG A 519 14.17 -34.39 -9.87
CA ARG A 519 15.14 -33.29 -10.08
C ARG A 519 16.57 -33.74 -9.86
N ASP A 520 16.82 -34.55 -8.84
CA ASP A 520 18.17 -35.04 -8.54
C ASP A 520 18.68 -35.97 -9.63
N VAL A 521 17.80 -36.79 -10.19
CA VAL A 521 18.11 -37.61 -11.38
C VAL A 521 18.41 -36.76 -12.62
N ILE A 522 17.65 -35.69 -12.88
CA ILE A 522 17.90 -34.73 -13.96
C ILE A 522 19.29 -34.09 -13.80
N LYS A 523 19.63 -33.61 -12.60
CA LYS A 523 20.96 -33.03 -12.30
C LYS A 523 22.09 -34.03 -12.55
N GLY A 524 21.86 -35.33 -12.30
CA GLY A 524 22.79 -36.42 -12.58
C GLY A 524 22.86 -36.89 -14.05
N GLY A 525 21.95 -36.40 -14.89
CA GLY A 525 21.84 -36.82 -16.29
C GLY A 525 23.11 -36.60 -17.14
N ILE A 526 23.29 -37.42 -18.17
CA ILE A 526 24.41 -37.37 -19.10
C ILE A 526 24.06 -36.42 -20.25
N LEU A 527 24.96 -35.52 -20.60
CA LEU A 527 24.82 -34.66 -21.77
C LEU A 527 25.41 -35.35 -23.03
N PRO A 528 24.71 -35.29 -24.17
CA PRO A 528 25.34 -35.61 -25.45
C PRO A 528 26.60 -34.74 -25.64
N GLN A 529 27.67 -35.31 -26.25
CA GLN A 529 28.96 -34.61 -26.38
C GLN A 529 28.81 -33.24 -27.08
N TRP A 530 28.05 -33.18 -28.19
CA TRP A 530 27.82 -31.93 -28.91
C TRP A 530 27.20 -30.84 -28.05
N MET A 531 26.34 -31.23 -27.09
CA MET A 531 25.67 -30.29 -26.16
C MET A 531 26.63 -29.79 -25.08
N ALA A 532 27.45 -30.72 -24.56
CA ALA A 532 28.51 -30.39 -23.62
C ALA A 532 29.50 -29.39 -24.23
N ASP A 533 29.97 -29.66 -25.44
CA ASP A 533 30.90 -28.79 -26.17
C ASP A 533 30.29 -27.42 -26.47
N ALA A 534 29.02 -27.35 -26.84
CA ALA A 534 28.34 -26.07 -27.09
C ALA A 534 28.19 -25.22 -25.82
N LEU A 535 27.86 -25.81 -24.68
CA LEU A 535 27.76 -25.11 -23.39
C LEU A 535 29.14 -24.63 -22.91
N ASP A 536 30.18 -25.46 -23.08
CA ASP A 536 31.55 -25.09 -22.67
C ASP A 536 32.12 -23.99 -23.59
N ASN A 537 31.90 -24.04 -24.91
CA ASN A 537 32.28 -22.98 -25.84
C ASN A 537 31.58 -21.66 -25.55
N MET A 538 30.29 -21.70 -25.19
CA MET A 538 29.58 -20.51 -24.73
C MET A 538 30.22 -19.93 -23.44
N HIS A 539 30.49 -20.77 -22.45
CA HIS A 539 31.12 -20.35 -21.21
C HIS A 539 32.50 -19.70 -21.44
N GLN A 540 33.32 -20.30 -22.27
CA GLN A 540 34.65 -19.79 -22.67
C GLN A 540 34.58 -18.48 -23.45
N SER A 541 33.41 -18.09 -23.98
CA SER A 541 33.20 -16.82 -24.67
C SER A 541 33.06 -15.63 -23.75
N PHE A 542 32.90 -15.86 -22.44
CA PHE A 542 32.94 -14.79 -21.43
C PHE A 542 34.39 -14.42 -21.09
N PRO A 543 34.65 -13.18 -20.67
CA PRO A 543 35.98 -12.80 -20.17
C PRO A 543 36.44 -13.71 -19.03
N ALA A 544 37.73 -13.98 -18.92
CA ALA A 544 38.30 -14.79 -17.86
C ALA A 544 37.95 -14.21 -16.49
N GLY A 545 37.55 -15.04 -15.54
CA GLY A 545 37.11 -14.65 -14.20
C GLY A 545 35.65 -14.18 -14.09
N THR A 546 34.91 -14.15 -15.21
CA THR A 546 33.47 -13.87 -15.15
C THR A 546 32.74 -15.04 -14.49
N THR A 547 31.82 -14.72 -13.57
CA THR A 547 30.86 -15.67 -13.00
C THR A 547 29.52 -15.51 -13.74
N PRO A 548 29.17 -16.40 -14.69
CA PRO A 548 27.90 -16.30 -15.39
C PRO A 548 26.71 -16.63 -14.47
N ARG A 549 25.62 -15.90 -14.63
CA ARG A 549 24.32 -16.22 -14.04
C ARG A 549 23.48 -16.98 -15.06
N ALA A 550 23.12 -18.22 -14.75
CA ALA A 550 22.19 -19.03 -15.51
C ALA A 550 20.76 -18.81 -14.97
N ARG A 551 19.88 -18.23 -15.77
CA ARG A 551 18.49 -17.90 -15.39
C ARG A 551 17.51 -18.75 -16.21
N SER A 552 16.48 -19.25 -15.52
CA SER A 552 15.36 -19.92 -16.19
C SER A 552 14.66 -18.98 -17.18
N SER A 553 14.26 -19.53 -18.31
CA SER A 553 13.48 -18.84 -19.35
C SER A 553 12.57 -19.87 -20.01
N THR A 554 11.27 -19.87 -19.68
CA THR A 554 10.34 -20.91 -20.11
C THR A 554 9.37 -20.42 -21.18
N ASN A 555 8.66 -21.34 -21.82
CA ASN A 555 7.60 -21.04 -22.77
C ASN A 555 6.23 -20.86 -22.12
N ASN A 556 6.13 -20.95 -20.81
CA ASN A 556 4.86 -20.82 -20.07
C ASN A 556 4.82 -19.61 -19.11
N GLU A 557 5.91 -18.83 -19.01
CA GLU A 557 5.93 -17.65 -18.11
C GLU A 557 4.96 -16.53 -18.53
N ASP A 558 4.66 -16.40 -19.82
CA ASP A 558 3.80 -15.33 -20.38
C ASP A 558 2.44 -15.86 -20.86
N LEU A 559 1.99 -17.04 -20.41
CA LEU A 559 0.64 -17.52 -20.72
C LEU A 559 -0.40 -16.68 -19.97
N GLU A 560 -1.53 -16.44 -20.62
CA GLU A 560 -2.62 -15.66 -20.03
C GLU A 560 -3.11 -16.30 -18.72
N GLY A 561 -3.14 -15.51 -17.67
CA GLY A 561 -3.51 -15.95 -16.32
C GLY A 561 -2.41 -16.66 -15.54
N PHE A 562 -1.36 -17.17 -16.19
CA PHE A 562 -0.26 -17.87 -15.50
C PHE A 562 0.83 -16.91 -15.02
N ASN A 563 1.17 -16.95 -13.75
CA ASN A 563 2.28 -16.18 -13.20
C ASN A 563 3.46 -17.10 -12.85
N GLY A 564 4.45 -17.16 -13.73
CA GLY A 564 5.66 -17.96 -13.54
C GLY A 564 6.71 -17.38 -12.57
N ALA A 565 6.42 -16.27 -11.89
CA ALA A 565 7.36 -15.62 -11.00
C ALA A 565 7.78 -16.49 -9.81
N GLY A 566 9.08 -16.63 -9.60
CA GLY A 566 9.64 -17.38 -8.46
C GLY A 566 9.47 -18.89 -8.52
N LEU A 567 8.86 -19.44 -9.58
CA LEU A 567 8.65 -20.88 -9.70
C LEU A 567 9.92 -21.66 -10.07
N TYR A 568 10.82 -21.02 -10.80
CA TYR A 568 12.01 -21.64 -11.37
C TYR A 568 13.29 -21.08 -10.78
N SER A 569 14.32 -21.92 -10.69
CA SER A 569 15.57 -21.56 -10.05
C SER A 569 16.57 -20.93 -11.03
N SER A 570 17.37 -20.01 -10.50
CA SER A 570 18.52 -19.42 -11.21
C SER A 570 19.80 -19.70 -10.43
N TYR A 571 20.91 -19.95 -11.13
CA TYR A 571 22.18 -20.33 -10.52
C TYR A 571 23.32 -19.43 -10.98
N THR A 572 24.19 -19.01 -10.06
CA THR A 572 25.47 -18.40 -10.39
C THR A 572 26.46 -19.51 -10.59
N HIS A 573 27.15 -19.52 -11.73
CA HIS A 573 28.23 -20.48 -12.01
C HIS A 573 29.54 -19.87 -11.52
N ASN A 574 30.10 -20.40 -10.42
CA ASN A 574 31.34 -19.92 -9.84
C ASN A 574 32.55 -20.44 -10.63
N VAL A 575 33.67 -19.71 -10.54
CA VAL A 575 34.91 -20.00 -11.29
C VAL A 575 35.48 -21.39 -10.96
N ASP A 576 35.27 -21.89 -9.76
CA ASP A 576 35.72 -23.19 -9.25
C ASP A 576 34.78 -24.36 -9.55
N GLU A 577 33.60 -24.09 -10.15
CA GLU A 577 32.61 -25.14 -10.43
C GLU A 577 32.88 -25.93 -11.73
N GLY A 578 33.90 -25.57 -12.48
CA GLY A 578 34.34 -26.32 -13.67
C GLY A 578 33.45 -26.06 -14.91
N HIS A 579 32.81 -27.11 -15.42
CA HIS A 579 31.97 -27.00 -16.60
C HIS A 579 30.61 -26.37 -16.36
N PHE A 580 30.16 -25.46 -17.23
CA PHE A 580 28.86 -24.80 -17.17
C PHE A 580 27.67 -25.79 -17.22
N GLN A 581 27.92 -27.01 -17.68
CA GLN A 581 26.97 -28.11 -17.76
C GLN A 581 26.24 -28.38 -16.43
N LYS A 582 26.91 -28.21 -15.28
CA LYS A 582 26.29 -28.34 -13.94
C LYS A 582 25.15 -27.36 -13.76
N SER A 583 25.43 -26.08 -14.01
CA SER A 583 24.43 -25.01 -13.85
C SER A 583 23.26 -25.14 -14.85
N ALA A 584 23.54 -25.57 -16.07
CA ALA A 584 22.50 -25.86 -17.08
C ALA A 584 21.53 -26.93 -16.58
N LYS A 585 22.06 -28.09 -16.11
CA LYS A 585 21.23 -29.18 -15.58
C LYS A 585 20.42 -28.75 -14.32
N GLN A 586 20.98 -27.91 -13.47
CA GLN A 586 20.27 -27.37 -12.30
C GLN A 586 19.08 -26.50 -12.73
N VAL A 587 19.26 -25.62 -13.73
CA VAL A 587 18.18 -24.80 -14.27
C VAL A 587 17.10 -25.68 -14.91
N TRP A 588 17.46 -26.64 -15.74
CA TRP A 588 16.52 -27.57 -16.38
C TRP A 588 15.74 -28.39 -15.36
N ALA A 589 16.40 -28.88 -14.29
CA ALA A 589 15.74 -29.61 -13.23
C ALA A 589 14.66 -28.75 -12.52
N SER A 590 14.85 -27.43 -12.44
CA SER A 590 13.92 -26.54 -11.77
C SER A 590 12.55 -26.44 -12.45
N LEU A 591 12.41 -26.87 -13.72
CA LEU A 591 11.10 -27.03 -14.36
C LEU A 591 10.18 -27.99 -13.58
N TRP A 592 10.78 -28.93 -12.86
CA TRP A 592 10.11 -29.94 -12.05
C TRP A 592 10.11 -29.59 -10.55
N ASN A 593 10.27 -28.31 -10.19
CA ASN A 593 10.01 -27.84 -8.83
C ASN A 593 8.57 -28.15 -8.47
N TYR A 594 8.31 -28.54 -7.22
CA TYR A 594 6.97 -28.88 -6.74
C TYR A 594 5.96 -27.76 -7.03
N ARG A 595 6.30 -26.52 -6.64
CA ARG A 595 5.45 -25.35 -6.90
C ARG A 595 5.18 -25.11 -8.40
N ALA A 596 6.21 -25.26 -9.22
CA ALA A 596 6.06 -25.12 -10.67
C ALA A 596 5.18 -26.22 -11.29
N TYR A 597 5.23 -27.42 -10.72
CA TYR A 597 4.36 -28.53 -11.10
C TYR A 597 2.91 -28.24 -10.73
N GLU A 598 2.65 -27.86 -9.44
CA GLU A 598 1.30 -27.55 -8.94
C GLU A 598 0.63 -26.43 -9.73
N GLU A 599 1.34 -25.35 -10.02
CA GLU A 599 0.83 -24.25 -10.83
C GLU A 599 0.46 -24.70 -12.26
N ARG A 600 1.33 -25.46 -12.93
CA ARG A 600 1.01 -25.98 -14.25
C ARG A 600 -0.16 -26.96 -14.24
N GLU A 601 -0.26 -27.79 -13.22
CA GLU A 601 -1.38 -28.72 -13.03
C GLU A 601 -2.70 -27.95 -12.86
N PHE A 602 -2.72 -26.92 -12.02
CA PHE A 602 -3.89 -26.07 -11.82
C PHE A 602 -4.32 -25.38 -13.12
N TRP A 603 -3.38 -24.79 -13.84
CA TRP A 603 -3.63 -24.07 -15.10
C TRP A 603 -3.79 -25.00 -16.31
N ARG A 604 -3.82 -26.32 -16.12
CA ARG A 604 -3.86 -27.34 -17.18
C ARG A 604 -2.81 -27.14 -18.26
N ILE A 605 -1.61 -26.70 -17.88
CA ILE A 605 -0.48 -26.54 -18.79
C ILE A 605 0.18 -27.91 -19.02
N ASP A 606 0.35 -28.29 -20.27
CA ASP A 606 0.98 -29.57 -20.64
C ASP A 606 2.43 -29.63 -20.13
N HIS A 607 2.68 -30.53 -19.16
CA HIS A 607 4.00 -30.72 -18.53
C HIS A 607 5.09 -31.18 -19.50
N PHE A 608 4.70 -31.89 -20.57
CA PHE A 608 5.65 -32.45 -21.55
C PHE A 608 5.95 -31.48 -22.68
N VAL A 609 5.12 -30.48 -22.90
CA VAL A 609 5.35 -29.39 -23.86
C VAL A 609 6.00 -28.19 -23.18
N ALA A 610 5.82 -28.01 -21.86
CA ALA A 610 6.58 -27.06 -21.12
C ALA A 610 8.08 -27.29 -21.26
N ALA A 611 8.84 -26.22 -21.56
CA ALA A 611 10.26 -26.30 -21.86
C ALA A 611 11.07 -25.23 -21.19
N MET A 612 12.35 -25.51 -20.90
CA MET A 612 13.26 -24.64 -20.20
C MET A 612 14.43 -24.24 -21.09
N GLY A 613 14.43 -23.01 -21.58
CA GLY A 613 15.61 -22.31 -22.05
C GLY A 613 16.43 -21.72 -20.91
N ILE A 614 17.63 -21.25 -21.19
CA ILE A 614 18.50 -20.63 -20.20
C ILE A 614 19.00 -19.30 -20.74
N LEU A 615 18.70 -18.23 -20.03
CA LEU A 615 19.33 -16.93 -20.22
C LEU A 615 20.66 -16.94 -19.43
N VAL A 616 21.78 -16.63 -20.09
CA VAL A 616 23.12 -16.60 -19.48
C VAL A 616 23.75 -15.23 -19.66
N HIS A 617 24.07 -14.58 -18.57
CA HIS A 617 24.73 -13.26 -18.57
C HIS A 617 25.71 -13.14 -17.39
N PRO A 618 26.67 -12.18 -17.39
CA PRO A 618 27.54 -11.96 -16.25
C PRO A 618 26.72 -11.71 -14.98
N ASN A 619 27.14 -12.33 -13.87
CA ASN A 619 26.52 -12.03 -12.57
C ASN A 619 26.86 -10.59 -12.17
N TYR A 620 25.94 -9.94 -11.52
CA TYR A 620 26.19 -8.67 -10.83
C TYR A 620 26.52 -9.02 -9.37
N ALA A 621 27.71 -8.64 -8.92
CA ALA A 621 28.16 -8.79 -7.54
C ALA A 621 28.47 -7.40 -6.97
N ASP A 622 28.43 -7.29 -5.66
CA ASP A 622 28.76 -6.07 -4.92
C ASP A 622 27.91 -4.85 -5.37
N GLU A 623 26.67 -5.07 -5.74
CA GLU A 623 25.75 -3.99 -6.10
C GLU A 623 25.50 -3.05 -4.93
N ARG A 624 25.34 -1.75 -5.23
CA ARG A 624 24.98 -0.73 -4.24
C ARG A 624 23.51 -0.77 -3.86
N ALA A 625 22.67 -1.15 -4.81
CA ALA A 625 21.24 -1.28 -4.59
C ALA A 625 20.63 -2.32 -5.55
N ASN A 626 19.53 -2.92 -5.12
CA ASN A 626 18.73 -3.87 -5.87
C ASN A 626 17.26 -3.44 -5.76
N GLY A 627 16.50 -3.51 -6.86
CA GLY A 627 15.13 -3.03 -6.88
C GLY A 627 14.23 -3.67 -7.92
N VAL A 628 12.94 -3.46 -7.71
CA VAL A 628 11.86 -3.79 -8.63
C VAL A 628 11.12 -2.49 -8.98
N GLY A 629 10.70 -2.34 -10.21
CA GLY A 629 9.88 -1.22 -10.65
C GLY A 629 8.73 -1.69 -11.51
N VAL A 630 7.58 -1.04 -11.40
CA VAL A 630 6.41 -1.26 -12.26
C VAL A 630 6.14 0.02 -13.05
N THR A 631 5.97 -0.10 -14.36
CA THR A 631 5.81 1.06 -15.24
C THR A 631 4.41 1.68 -15.22
N THR A 632 3.62 1.33 -14.23
CA THR A 632 2.31 1.93 -13.94
C THR A 632 2.21 2.22 -12.43
N ASN A 633 1.27 3.07 -12.04
CA ASN A 633 0.93 3.27 -10.64
C ASN A 633 0.05 2.09 -10.18
N ILE A 634 0.57 1.28 -9.28
CA ILE A 634 -0.12 0.08 -8.77
C ILE A 634 -1.23 0.40 -7.77
N PHE A 635 -1.31 1.65 -7.27
CA PHE A 635 -2.30 2.10 -6.29
C PHE A 635 -3.50 2.81 -6.94
N ASP A 636 -3.22 3.62 -7.97
CA ASP A 636 -4.23 4.40 -8.68
C ASP A 636 -3.92 4.43 -10.19
N PRO A 637 -4.61 3.62 -11.00
CA PRO A 637 -4.36 3.57 -12.44
C PRO A 637 -4.71 4.88 -13.18
N ASN A 638 -5.46 5.80 -12.54
CA ASN A 638 -5.77 7.10 -13.13
C ASN A 638 -4.63 8.13 -12.95
N TRP A 639 -3.65 7.85 -12.10
CA TRP A 639 -2.46 8.68 -11.92
C TRP A 639 -1.27 8.04 -12.64
N GLU A 640 -0.84 8.65 -13.76
CA GLU A 640 0.25 8.13 -14.55
C GLU A 640 1.60 8.28 -13.83
N GLY A 641 2.11 7.18 -13.30
CA GLY A 641 3.37 7.13 -12.56
C GLY A 641 4.02 5.76 -12.63
N HIS A 642 5.29 5.68 -12.22
CA HIS A 642 5.99 4.43 -12.00
C HIS A 642 6.04 4.15 -10.50
N TYR A 643 5.84 2.89 -10.13
CA TYR A 643 6.10 2.40 -8.78
C TYR A 643 7.51 1.80 -8.70
N ILE A 644 8.25 2.14 -7.66
CA ILE A 644 9.60 1.64 -7.42
C ILE A 644 9.70 1.15 -5.98
N ASN A 645 10.32 -0.01 -5.81
CA ASN A 645 10.70 -0.57 -4.54
C ASN A 645 12.17 -0.98 -4.61
N VAL A 646 13.04 -0.47 -3.69
CA VAL A 646 14.49 -0.61 -3.78
C VAL A 646 15.13 -0.73 -2.38
N GLN A 647 16.20 -1.55 -2.29
CA GLN A 647 16.96 -1.71 -1.04
C GLN A 647 18.47 -1.69 -1.30
N VAL A 648 19.21 -1.44 -0.25
CA VAL A 648 20.68 -1.40 -0.26
C VAL A 648 21.27 -2.79 -0.53
N GLY A 649 22.27 -2.86 -1.40
CA GLY A 649 23.05 -4.06 -1.67
C GLY A 649 22.24 -5.17 -2.32
N GLU A 650 22.48 -6.41 -1.90
CA GLU A 650 21.82 -7.62 -2.40
C GLU A 650 20.52 -7.96 -1.64
N ASN A 651 20.13 -7.14 -0.67
CA ASN A 651 18.95 -7.40 0.15
C ASN A 651 17.68 -7.55 -0.68
N LEU A 652 16.87 -8.51 -0.31
CA LEU A 652 15.62 -8.79 -1.03
C LEU A 652 14.63 -7.62 -0.85
N VAL A 653 13.99 -7.24 -1.94
CA VAL A 653 13.07 -6.11 -1.99
C VAL A 653 11.63 -6.58 -1.91
N THR A 654 11.31 -7.64 -2.64
CA THR A 654 9.96 -8.21 -2.69
C THR A 654 9.67 -9.17 -1.55
N ASN A 655 10.71 -9.56 -0.84
CA ASN A 655 10.66 -10.48 0.29
C ASN A 655 11.79 -10.14 1.28
N PRO A 656 11.72 -8.96 1.91
CA PRO A 656 12.78 -8.52 2.81
C PRO A 656 12.87 -9.43 4.04
N ASP A 657 14.06 -9.55 4.61
CA ASP A 657 14.24 -10.15 5.94
C ASP A 657 13.37 -9.40 6.96
N ALA A 658 12.99 -10.07 8.04
CA ALA A 658 11.96 -9.60 8.99
C ALA A 658 12.17 -8.16 9.52
N ASP A 659 13.41 -7.69 9.56
CA ASP A 659 13.75 -6.35 10.05
C ASP A 659 14.14 -5.37 8.93
N SER A 660 14.03 -5.75 7.65
CA SER A 660 14.37 -4.91 6.50
C SER A 660 13.14 -4.21 5.94
N ILE A 661 13.15 -2.87 5.93
CA ILE A 661 12.14 -2.04 5.28
C ILE A 661 12.76 -1.45 4.02
N PRO A 662 12.36 -1.87 2.81
CA PRO A 662 12.83 -1.27 1.57
C PRO A 662 12.31 0.15 1.38
N GLU A 663 13.01 0.94 0.57
CA GLU A 663 12.52 2.24 0.10
C GLU A 663 11.47 2.03 -0.98
N GLU A 664 10.28 2.59 -0.78
CA GLU A 664 9.17 2.58 -1.74
C GLU A 664 8.81 4.00 -2.16
N TYR A 665 8.58 4.21 -3.46
CA TYR A 665 8.11 5.48 -3.95
C TYR A 665 7.38 5.39 -5.30
N LEU A 666 6.59 6.41 -5.57
CA LEU A 666 6.01 6.69 -6.88
C LEU A 666 6.77 7.86 -7.54
N ILE A 667 6.90 7.81 -8.85
CA ILE A 667 7.46 8.90 -9.63
C ILE A 667 6.58 9.17 -10.86
N ALA A 668 6.18 10.44 -11.05
CA ALA A 668 5.32 10.84 -12.16
C ALA A 668 5.94 10.47 -13.53
N ARG A 669 5.15 9.86 -14.41
CA ARG A 669 5.60 9.41 -15.72
C ARG A 669 5.62 10.52 -16.77
N LEU A 670 4.66 11.45 -16.73
CA LEU A 670 4.49 12.47 -17.75
C LEU A 670 5.64 13.50 -17.78
N ALA A 671 6.06 13.86 -18.98
CA ALA A 671 7.01 14.93 -19.19
C ALA A 671 6.36 16.31 -18.91
N GLY A 672 7.07 17.20 -18.23
CA GLY A 672 6.60 18.58 -17.94
C GLY A 672 5.82 18.72 -16.63
N THR A 673 5.48 17.66 -15.95
CA THR A 673 5.21 17.69 -14.52
C THR A 673 6.53 17.79 -13.77
N THR A 674 6.57 18.53 -12.67
CA THR A 674 7.71 18.45 -11.74
C THR A 674 7.99 16.98 -11.49
N ASP A 675 9.26 16.53 -11.64
CA ASP A 675 9.67 15.16 -11.38
C ASP A 675 9.57 14.91 -9.87
N GLU A 676 8.34 14.78 -9.38
CA GLU A 676 8.04 14.53 -7.98
C GLU A 676 8.22 13.05 -7.68
N ILE A 677 9.19 12.77 -6.83
CA ILE A 677 9.34 11.44 -6.21
C ILE A 677 8.52 11.47 -4.93
N GLN A 678 7.50 10.64 -4.87
CA GLN A 678 6.59 10.51 -3.73
C GLN A 678 6.98 9.28 -2.93
N TYR A 679 7.79 9.46 -1.88
CA TYR A 679 8.22 8.37 -1.01
C TYR A 679 7.05 7.87 -0.16
N ILE A 680 6.80 6.56 -0.20
CA ILE A 680 5.82 5.85 0.62
C ILE A 680 6.52 5.35 1.88
N HIS A 681 7.69 4.71 1.70
CA HIS A 681 8.56 4.29 2.77
C HIS A 681 10.00 4.70 2.48
N PHE A 682 10.76 5.01 3.53
CA PHE A 682 12.20 5.13 3.45
C PHE A 682 12.85 3.83 3.92
N SER A 683 13.99 3.48 3.33
CA SER A 683 14.76 2.33 3.80
C SER A 683 15.27 2.55 5.23
N ASN A 684 15.18 1.51 6.05
CA ASN A 684 15.81 1.51 7.38
C ASN A 684 17.31 1.13 7.33
N GLN A 685 17.86 0.91 6.13
CA GLN A 685 19.28 0.53 5.94
C GLN A 685 20.14 1.69 5.40
N VAL A 686 19.57 2.89 5.26
CA VAL A 686 20.30 4.12 4.99
C VAL A 686 20.17 5.07 6.18
N PRO A 687 21.15 6.00 6.38
CA PRO A 687 21.04 7.02 7.42
C PRO A 687 19.75 7.84 7.28
N GLU A 688 19.24 8.32 8.40
CA GLU A 688 18.06 9.16 8.41
C GLU A 688 18.25 10.43 7.55
N GLY A 689 17.30 10.69 6.65
CA GLY A 689 17.38 11.80 5.69
C GLY A 689 18.06 11.44 4.36
N GLU A 690 18.64 10.25 4.24
CA GLU A 690 19.19 9.74 2.99
C GLU A 690 18.22 8.78 2.28
N THR A 691 18.46 8.57 0.99
CA THR A 691 17.68 7.66 0.14
C THR A 691 18.58 6.61 -0.47
N VAL A 692 18.03 5.42 -0.76
CA VAL A 692 18.77 4.33 -1.41
C VAL A 692 19.26 4.73 -2.80
N LEU A 693 18.37 5.38 -3.58
CA LEU A 693 18.74 5.98 -4.86
C LEU A 693 18.92 7.49 -4.71
N THR A 694 20.00 8.04 -5.26
CA THR A 694 20.08 9.49 -5.46
C THR A 694 18.97 9.96 -6.39
N ARG A 695 18.54 11.24 -6.26
CA ARG A 695 17.55 11.82 -7.16
C ARG A 695 17.93 11.65 -8.65
N ALA A 696 19.21 11.79 -8.98
CA ALA A 696 19.70 11.60 -10.36
C ALA A 696 19.50 10.17 -10.85
N GLN A 697 19.77 9.18 -10.00
CA GLN A 697 19.54 7.76 -10.32
C GLN A 697 18.04 7.43 -10.47
N ALA A 698 17.18 7.99 -9.61
CA ALA A 698 15.74 7.82 -9.71
C ALA A 698 15.17 8.42 -11.01
N LEU A 699 15.64 9.60 -11.41
CA LEU A 699 15.25 10.24 -12.68
C LEU A 699 15.79 9.49 -13.90
N ASP A 700 17.01 8.94 -13.82
CA ASP A 700 17.57 8.09 -14.88
C ASP A 700 16.76 6.80 -15.02
N LEU A 701 16.40 6.16 -13.90
CA LEU A 701 15.50 4.99 -13.89
C LEU A 701 14.15 5.33 -14.53
N LYS A 702 13.51 6.45 -14.15
CA LYS A 702 12.27 6.93 -14.77
C LYS A 702 12.37 7.03 -16.28
N ALA A 703 13.43 7.65 -16.78
CA ALA A 703 13.63 7.82 -18.23
C ALA A 703 13.74 6.48 -18.97
N LYS A 704 14.42 5.48 -18.37
CA LYS A 704 14.51 4.13 -18.92
C LYS A 704 13.17 3.40 -18.84
N MET A 705 12.44 3.54 -17.73
CA MET A 705 11.10 2.95 -17.56
C MET A 705 10.10 3.52 -18.57
N ASN A 706 10.14 4.81 -18.87
CA ASN A 706 9.34 5.41 -19.94
C ASN A 706 9.65 4.81 -21.31
N THR A 707 10.94 4.69 -21.64
CA THR A 707 11.39 4.12 -22.91
C THR A 707 10.89 2.68 -23.06
N LEU A 708 11.11 1.86 -22.06
CA LEU A 708 10.74 0.45 -22.06
C LEU A 708 9.21 0.27 -22.07
N HIS A 709 8.45 1.05 -21.27
CA HIS A 709 6.99 0.99 -21.26
C HIS A 709 6.41 1.22 -22.67
N ASN A 710 6.82 2.30 -23.32
CA ASN A 710 6.32 2.65 -24.66
C ASN A 710 6.68 1.60 -25.69
N HIS A 711 7.91 1.05 -25.64
CA HIS A 711 8.38 0.04 -26.55
C HIS A 711 7.63 -1.30 -26.39
N PHE A 712 7.59 -1.83 -25.16
CA PHE A 712 6.96 -3.11 -24.89
C PHE A 712 5.42 -3.07 -25.03
N ARG A 713 4.79 -1.92 -24.73
CA ARG A 713 3.36 -1.75 -25.04
C ARG A 713 3.05 -1.96 -26.52
N THR A 714 3.95 -1.54 -27.41
CA THR A 714 3.80 -1.79 -28.86
C THR A 714 4.01 -3.26 -29.19
N LYS A 715 4.95 -3.93 -28.54
CA LYS A 715 5.27 -5.34 -28.79
C LYS A 715 4.18 -6.29 -28.29
N TYR A 716 3.71 -6.09 -27.08
CA TYR A 716 2.67 -6.93 -26.47
C TYR A 716 1.25 -6.61 -26.96
N SER A 717 1.02 -5.38 -27.47
CA SER A 717 -0.30 -4.92 -27.96
C SER A 717 -1.46 -5.27 -27.00
N PRO A 718 -1.41 -4.83 -25.72
CA PRO A 718 -2.36 -5.27 -24.70
C PRO A 718 -3.78 -4.81 -25.01
N SER A 719 -4.79 -5.61 -24.63
CA SER A 719 -6.20 -5.32 -24.80
C SER A 719 -6.66 -4.06 -24.05
N ASN A 720 -6.03 -3.78 -22.88
CA ASN A 720 -6.24 -2.54 -22.12
C ASN A 720 -4.92 -1.78 -21.92
N PRO A 721 -4.55 -0.89 -22.85
CA PRO A 721 -3.27 -0.17 -22.78
C PRO A 721 -3.18 0.84 -21.64
N ASN A 722 -4.29 1.25 -21.01
CA ASN A 722 -4.30 2.27 -19.96
C ASN A 722 -3.90 1.71 -18.59
N THR A 723 -4.21 0.46 -18.32
CA THR A 723 -3.85 -0.22 -17.07
C THR A 723 -2.64 -1.13 -17.21
N TRP A 724 -2.16 -1.32 -18.45
CA TRP A 724 -1.02 -2.20 -18.72
C TRP A 724 0.29 -1.59 -18.25
N GLY A 725 1.16 -2.44 -17.72
CA GLY A 725 2.49 -2.09 -17.27
C GLY A 725 3.51 -3.19 -17.52
N MET A 726 4.78 -2.85 -17.30
CA MET A 726 5.89 -3.79 -17.23
C MET A 726 6.47 -3.79 -15.83
N GLU A 727 6.76 -4.95 -15.29
CA GLU A 727 7.61 -5.13 -14.13
C GLU A 727 9.05 -5.27 -14.58
N ILE A 728 9.97 -4.60 -13.91
CA ILE A 728 11.41 -4.70 -14.14
C ILE A 728 12.14 -5.07 -12.85
N GLU A 729 13.22 -5.84 -13.01
CA GLU A 729 14.23 -6.00 -11.98
C GLU A 729 15.47 -5.18 -12.38
N PHE A 730 15.95 -4.34 -11.47
CA PHE A 730 17.12 -3.51 -11.72
C PHE A 730 18.13 -3.54 -10.56
N LYS A 731 19.35 -3.11 -10.84
CA LYS A 731 20.42 -2.95 -9.87
C LYS A 731 21.17 -1.65 -10.11
N ILE A 732 21.74 -1.11 -9.05
CA ILE A 732 22.81 -0.11 -9.15
C ILE A 732 24.11 -0.86 -8.92
N THR A 733 24.93 -0.98 -9.95
CA THR A 733 26.20 -1.73 -9.89
C THR A 733 27.19 -1.09 -8.91
N ALA A 734 28.28 -1.79 -8.60
CA ALA A 734 29.37 -1.28 -7.77
C ALA A 734 29.92 0.07 -8.27
N GLU A 735 29.95 0.30 -9.58
CA GLU A 735 30.37 1.55 -10.23
C GLU A 735 29.28 2.66 -10.21
N GLY A 736 28.08 2.36 -9.68
CA GLY A 736 26.96 3.29 -9.60
C GLY A 736 26.09 3.37 -10.88
N ARG A 737 26.25 2.45 -11.82
CA ARG A 737 25.46 2.41 -13.07
C ARG A 737 24.14 1.65 -12.87
N LEU A 738 23.08 2.14 -13.49
CA LEU A 738 21.80 1.42 -13.55
C LEU A 738 21.91 0.21 -14.52
N ALA A 739 21.53 -0.97 -14.07
CA ALA A 739 21.41 -2.19 -14.88
C ALA A 739 20.00 -2.78 -14.72
N ILE A 740 19.27 -2.94 -15.82
CA ILE A 740 17.94 -3.58 -15.87
C ILE A 740 18.17 -5.03 -16.34
N LYS A 741 17.98 -5.98 -15.43
CA LYS A 741 18.34 -7.39 -15.66
C LYS A 741 17.16 -8.26 -16.10
N GLN A 742 15.92 -7.73 -16.00
CA GLN A 742 14.69 -8.42 -16.41
C GLN A 742 13.58 -7.41 -16.70
N ALA A 743 12.70 -7.74 -17.62
CA ALA A 743 11.41 -7.09 -17.83
C ALA A 743 10.37 -8.13 -18.20
N ARG A 744 9.16 -7.99 -17.69
CA ARG A 744 7.99 -8.83 -18.04
C ARG A 744 6.71 -8.02 -17.94
N PRO A 745 5.61 -8.43 -18.60
CA PRO A 745 4.31 -7.83 -18.37
C PRO A 745 3.93 -7.87 -16.89
N TRP A 746 3.43 -6.76 -16.40
CA TRP A 746 2.81 -6.69 -15.08
C TRP A 746 1.40 -7.24 -15.17
N VAL A 747 1.06 -8.19 -14.32
CA VAL A 747 -0.28 -8.78 -14.22
C VAL A 747 -0.96 -8.10 -13.02
N ASN A 748 -2.07 -7.38 -13.29
CA ASN A 748 -2.92 -6.76 -12.26
C ASN A 748 -3.92 -7.76 -11.72
#